data_5793971ee47d2de81acb5b559203c592
#
_entry.id   5793971ee47d2de81acb5b559203c592
#
_cell.length_a   1.000
_cell.length_b   1.000
_cell.length_c   1.000
_cell.angle_alpha   90.00
_cell.angle_beta   90.00
_cell.angle_gamma   90.00
#
_symmetry.space_group_name_H-M   'P 1'
#
loop_
_entity.id
_entity.type
_entity.pdbx_description
1 polymer ?
#
loop_
_entity_poly.entity_id
_entity_poly.type
_entity_poly.pdbx_seq_one_letter_code
_entity_poly.pdbx_strand_id
1 'polypeptide(L)'
;MVGQWRRFPVELSHAAHSTSDRVPLVWERVPPKNPHFTGREDLLLALRDNITQVSSVVLEPKANALQGQGGVGKTQLAIEYAWRYRRHYDVVYWIPSEKRELVPASLAALAPHLGLPPSVGLGIEETARTVKRALERGEPYRKWLLIFDNAVDPASLSDYIPGGPGHALITSRNPQWGSRVQSLRVDVFDRDESKTFLANRIRREMPEEKLDILAEKLGDLPIALEQAGALMYETAMDIDEYITLLESQTTGLMGMGKSDDYPQSMAAAWQLSVHQLRTRLPQAIDILRCCAFFGPEPIPRDVFRRGTEAETPRIAPILDDPLLLTKALSGLGRFALAKIDSTTRTIQVHRLIQTLLREELDPRQQHDIRHEVHLLLAHSAPKDPEDNANWKAFEELVPHIGYSNLAECATPNVREFALNTVRYLYRAGNYELARAQVEELIEKWTEREERDDHPDVLVARKHLGNILRGMGEYTLAYQTDHDTLEAMRKELGADHSETLWATNSYGSTLRVAGEFQRAREQDGELLRRYRKATTPDTTGMFRVRHNLAIDHSLTSDYATARDMFQVLLRDLSTARTGVGSSMVLSTWSALSRAVRLCGDYDMAVYLGQDAFDYGRQQLSLDNHGTLLAAKDLSIALRRRGDFDEALDLADTTYNGLRRLLGAFHSDTLAAGVNLSNAHRAKGDIDKAYALALEITPLYARVFDGDHPFAHTTRSNLAVLLRLRGDAAGARRMNQEASEALVARLGWDHDYPLTCLINMQSDLAALGEVEEAVKGGRELHQQLRDLFGDDHFMTLSAAANLSLDLRAFGAAAEADALKAEVLRRYQELDGINQPDAVSTAQNRRINTDFDPQPL
;
A
#
# COMPACT_ATOMS: atom_id res chain seq x y z
N MET A 1 -17.18 -40.83 15.61
CA MET A 1 -18.54 -40.48 15.16
C MET A 1 -18.42 -39.49 14.02
N VAL A 2 -18.69 -39.96 12.82
CA VAL A 2 -18.54 -39.20 11.56
C VAL A 2 -19.78 -38.32 11.41
N GLY A 3 -19.62 -37.02 11.45
CA GLY A 3 -20.68 -36.04 11.24
C GLY A 3 -20.57 -35.38 9.86
N GLN A 4 -21.49 -35.74 8.99
CA GLN A 4 -21.67 -35.22 7.64
C GLN A 4 -21.95 -33.71 7.67
N TRP A 5 -21.08 -32.89 7.05
CA TRP A 5 -21.39 -31.50 6.71
C TRP A 5 -22.10 -31.48 5.35
N ARG A 6 -23.39 -31.14 5.37
CA ARG A 6 -24.21 -30.92 4.19
C ARG A 6 -23.74 -29.61 3.52
N ARG A 7 -23.38 -29.72 2.25
CA ARG A 7 -23.26 -28.57 1.34
C ARG A 7 -24.65 -27.95 1.17
N PHE A 8 -24.77 -26.66 1.48
CA PHE A 8 -25.90 -25.86 1.03
C PHE A 8 -25.57 -25.32 -0.37
N PRO A 9 -26.37 -25.63 -1.39
CA PRO A 9 -26.26 -24.93 -2.67
C PRO A 9 -26.89 -23.55 -2.51
N VAL A 10 -26.13 -22.50 -2.76
CA VAL A 10 -26.68 -21.17 -2.99
C VAL A 10 -27.21 -21.19 -4.42
N GLU A 11 -28.49 -21.48 -4.58
CA GLU A 11 -29.21 -21.23 -5.82
C GLU A 11 -29.34 -19.71 -6.00
N LEU A 12 -28.54 -19.16 -6.91
CA LEU A 12 -28.79 -17.86 -7.51
C LEU A 12 -30.03 -17.99 -8.38
N SER A 13 -31.21 -17.69 -7.82
CA SER A 13 -32.43 -17.52 -8.59
C SER A 13 -32.25 -16.31 -9.52
N HIS A 14 -32.08 -16.57 -10.81
CA HIS A 14 -32.28 -15.58 -11.85
C HIS A 14 -33.80 -15.29 -11.96
N ALA A 15 -34.31 -14.45 -11.07
CA ALA A 15 -35.58 -13.82 -11.26
C ALA A 15 -35.39 -12.70 -12.29
N ALA A 16 -35.99 -12.87 -13.45
CA ALA A 16 -36.17 -11.80 -14.42
C ALA A 16 -37.01 -10.70 -13.78
N HIS A 17 -36.35 -9.66 -13.27
CA HIS A 17 -37.03 -8.48 -12.77
C HIS A 17 -37.22 -7.48 -13.92
N SER A 18 -38.41 -6.97 -14.02
CA SER A 18 -38.85 -5.92 -14.93
C SER A 18 -37.92 -4.71 -14.94
N THR A 19 -37.72 -4.12 -16.10
CA THR A 19 -36.73 -3.08 -16.44
C THR A 19 -36.98 -1.70 -15.82
N SER A 20 -37.86 -1.54 -14.81
CA SER A 20 -38.29 -0.20 -14.39
C SER A 20 -37.54 0.44 -13.24
N ASP A 21 -36.73 -0.29 -12.41
CA ASP A 21 -36.09 0.30 -11.20
C ASP A 21 -34.65 -0.17 -10.91
N ARG A 22 -33.86 -0.41 -11.95
CA ARG A 22 -32.46 -0.84 -11.72
C ARG A 22 -31.58 0.33 -11.27
N VAL A 23 -31.12 0.33 -10.01
CA VAL A 23 -30.14 1.25 -9.46
C VAL A 23 -28.77 0.54 -9.51
N PRO A 24 -27.64 1.25 -9.75
CA PRO A 24 -26.31 0.66 -9.63
C PRO A 24 -26.09 -0.01 -8.26
N LEU A 25 -25.44 -1.16 -8.25
CA LEU A 25 -25.09 -1.87 -7.02
C LEU A 25 -23.98 -1.13 -6.25
N VAL A 26 -23.09 -0.47 -7.00
CA VAL A 26 -22.05 0.42 -6.45
C VAL A 26 -22.25 1.80 -7.05
N TRP A 27 -22.49 2.78 -6.19
CA TRP A 27 -22.62 4.19 -6.54
C TRP A 27 -21.83 5.00 -5.53
N GLU A 28 -20.53 5.17 -5.81
CA GLU A 28 -19.64 5.70 -4.81
C GLU A 28 -18.84 6.93 -5.32
N ARG A 29 -18.68 7.91 -4.45
CA ARG A 29 -17.98 9.16 -4.69
C ARG A 29 -18.55 10.02 -5.82
N VAL A 30 -19.65 9.62 -6.44
CA VAL A 30 -20.29 10.39 -7.52
C VAL A 30 -20.91 11.65 -6.94
N PRO A 31 -20.52 12.84 -7.43
CA PRO A 31 -21.08 14.10 -6.93
C PRO A 31 -22.62 14.15 -7.12
N PRO A 32 -23.33 14.87 -6.25
CA PRO A 32 -24.79 15.02 -6.37
C PRO A 32 -25.18 15.69 -7.69
N LYS A 33 -26.35 15.31 -8.19
CA LYS A 33 -26.89 15.85 -9.44
C LYS A 33 -27.03 17.38 -9.34
N ASN A 34 -26.63 18.07 -10.41
CA ASN A 34 -26.84 19.50 -10.51
C ASN A 34 -28.31 19.79 -10.89
N PRO A 35 -29.11 20.43 -10.01
CA PRO A 35 -30.52 20.75 -10.31
C PRO A 35 -30.68 21.84 -11.38
N HIS A 36 -29.60 22.57 -11.68
CA HIS A 36 -29.60 23.65 -12.66
C HIS A 36 -28.90 23.28 -13.97
N PHE A 37 -28.63 21.98 -14.19
CA PHE A 37 -28.04 21.55 -15.43
C PHE A 37 -28.95 21.89 -16.61
N THR A 38 -28.42 22.60 -17.60
CA THR A 38 -29.19 23.11 -18.75
C THR A 38 -28.47 22.80 -20.06
N GLY A 39 -29.22 22.47 -21.11
CA GLY A 39 -28.68 22.23 -22.45
C GLY A 39 -27.78 21.01 -22.57
N ARG A 40 -26.88 21.05 -23.52
CA ARG A 40 -25.83 20.00 -23.80
C ARG A 40 -26.40 18.64 -24.22
N GLU A 41 -27.63 18.59 -24.69
CA GLU A 41 -28.27 17.32 -25.12
C GLU A 41 -27.46 16.63 -26.22
N ASP A 42 -27.01 17.41 -27.23
CA ASP A 42 -26.21 16.89 -28.35
C ASP A 42 -24.86 16.32 -27.87
N LEU A 43 -24.21 16.99 -26.91
CA LEU A 43 -22.97 16.49 -26.32
C LEU A 43 -23.21 15.22 -25.50
N LEU A 44 -24.30 15.13 -24.73
CA LEU A 44 -24.64 13.94 -23.98
C LEU A 44 -24.98 12.76 -24.87
N LEU A 45 -25.69 13.00 -25.98
CA LEU A 45 -25.98 11.98 -26.98
C LEU A 45 -24.70 11.52 -27.70
N ALA A 46 -23.88 12.48 -28.17
CA ALA A 46 -22.59 12.16 -28.78
C ALA A 46 -21.66 11.37 -27.84
N LEU A 47 -21.60 11.76 -26.56
CA LEU A 47 -20.85 11.02 -25.55
C LEU A 47 -21.42 9.60 -25.38
N ARG A 48 -22.74 9.45 -25.35
CA ARG A 48 -23.42 8.14 -25.23
C ARG A 48 -23.13 7.26 -26.43
N ASP A 49 -23.19 7.80 -27.64
CA ASP A 49 -22.93 7.09 -28.90
C ASP A 49 -21.46 6.65 -28.95
N ASN A 50 -20.53 7.56 -28.63
CA ASN A 50 -19.10 7.23 -28.56
C ASN A 50 -18.80 6.10 -27.58
N ILE A 51 -19.40 6.13 -26.40
CA ILE A 51 -19.22 5.10 -25.35
C ILE A 51 -19.82 3.75 -25.81
N THR A 52 -20.92 3.75 -26.58
CA THR A 52 -21.65 2.52 -26.93
C THR A 52 -21.25 1.90 -28.28
N GLN A 53 -20.70 2.68 -29.23
CA GLN A 53 -20.41 2.22 -30.60
C GLN A 53 -19.20 1.27 -30.74
N VAL A 54 -18.39 1.07 -29.69
CA VAL A 54 -17.24 0.17 -29.78
C VAL A 54 -17.67 -1.27 -29.52
N SER A 55 -18.20 -1.93 -30.57
CA SER A 55 -18.41 -3.39 -30.61
C SER A 55 -17.22 -4.05 -31.25
N SER A 56 -16.54 -4.91 -30.53
CA SER A 56 -15.87 -6.17 -30.88
C SER A 56 -14.43 -6.33 -30.39
N VAL A 57 -14.24 -7.39 -29.61
CA VAL A 57 -13.10 -8.35 -29.52
C VAL A 57 -11.68 -7.82 -29.31
N VAL A 58 -11.41 -6.56 -29.05
CA VAL A 58 -10.08 -6.11 -28.67
C VAL A 58 -10.09 -5.58 -27.22
N LEU A 59 -9.18 -6.07 -26.41
CA LEU A 59 -8.97 -5.72 -24.98
C LEU A 59 -8.40 -4.30 -24.79
N GLU A 60 -8.75 -3.33 -25.65
CA GLU A 60 -8.32 -1.94 -25.50
C GLU A 60 -9.27 -1.16 -24.58
N PRO A 61 -8.75 -0.21 -23.78
CA PRO A 61 -9.59 0.59 -22.89
C PRO A 61 -10.57 1.45 -23.68
N LYS A 62 -11.87 1.32 -23.38
CA LYS A 62 -12.94 2.16 -23.93
C LYS A 62 -13.01 3.45 -23.11
N ALA A 63 -12.07 4.35 -23.33
CA ALA A 63 -12.00 5.62 -22.64
C ALA A 63 -12.48 6.76 -23.56
N ASN A 64 -13.24 7.69 -22.97
CA ASN A 64 -13.68 8.92 -23.61
C ASN A 64 -13.18 10.11 -22.80
N ALA A 65 -12.64 11.13 -23.46
CA ALA A 65 -12.17 12.34 -22.81
C ALA A 65 -13.03 13.55 -23.17
N LEU A 66 -13.55 14.23 -22.14
CA LEU A 66 -14.18 15.55 -22.27
C LEU A 66 -13.08 16.61 -22.15
N GLN A 67 -12.83 17.36 -23.21
CA GLN A 67 -11.76 18.36 -23.31
C GLN A 67 -12.35 19.76 -23.39
N GLY A 68 -11.62 20.75 -22.85
CA GLY A 68 -12.03 22.16 -22.94
C GLY A 68 -11.40 23.01 -21.84
N GLN A 69 -11.61 24.33 -21.93
CA GLN A 69 -11.11 25.30 -20.95
C GLN A 69 -11.67 25.09 -19.54
N GLY A 70 -11.09 25.79 -18.55
CA GLY A 70 -11.62 25.80 -17.19
C GLY A 70 -12.99 26.48 -17.12
N GLY A 71 -13.94 25.90 -16.38
CA GLY A 71 -15.25 26.52 -16.16
C GLY A 71 -16.33 26.27 -17.22
N VAL A 72 -16.02 25.58 -18.33
CA VAL A 72 -16.98 25.26 -19.39
C VAL A 72 -17.99 24.15 -19.04
N GLY A 73 -17.82 23.48 -17.89
CA GLY A 73 -18.79 22.51 -17.40
C GLY A 73 -18.48 21.03 -17.69
N LYS A 74 -17.22 20.64 -18.02
CA LYS A 74 -16.83 19.24 -18.25
C LYS A 74 -17.23 18.30 -17.13
N THR A 75 -16.86 18.65 -15.90
CA THR A 75 -17.23 17.90 -14.68
C THR A 75 -18.75 17.81 -14.52
N GLN A 76 -19.49 18.91 -14.83
CA GLN A 76 -20.96 18.91 -14.77
C GLN A 76 -21.58 17.98 -15.81
N LEU A 77 -20.99 17.93 -17.01
CA LEU A 77 -21.43 17.03 -18.08
C LEU A 77 -21.19 15.56 -17.69
N ALA A 78 -20.05 15.26 -17.06
CA ALA A 78 -19.74 13.92 -16.55
C ALA A 78 -20.69 13.50 -15.41
N ILE A 79 -21.02 14.42 -14.50
CA ILE A 79 -22.01 14.20 -13.43
C ILE A 79 -23.38 13.90 -14.04
N GLU A 80 -23.85 14.73 -14.97
CA GLU A 80 -25.16 14.54 -15.63
C GLU A 80 -25.21 13.23 -16.40
N TYR A 81 -24.14 12.89 -17.13
CA TYR A 81 -24.01 11.60 -17.81
C TYR A 81 -24.16 10.43 -16.82
N ALA A 82 -23.43 10.46 -15.71
CA ALA A 82 -23.50 9.41 -14.70
C ALA A 82 -24.92 9.25 -14.14
N TRP A 83 -25.58 10.36 -13.77
CA TRP A 83 -26.94 10.34 -13.23
C TRP A 83 -27.99 9.93 -14.25
N ARG A 84 -27.89 10.39 -15.49
CA ARG A 84 -28.87 10.13 -16.57
C ARG A 84 -28.79 8.67 -17.01
N TYR A 85 -27.59 8.12 -17.13
CA TYR A 85 -27.37 6.77 -17.64
C TYR A 85 -27.06 5.73 -16.55
N ARG A 86 -27.24 6.05 -15.26
CA ARG A 86 -26.93 5.17 -14.13
C ARG A 86 -27.53 3.76 -14.23
N ARG A 87 -28.71 3.60 -14.81
CA ARG A 87 -29.42 2.32 -14.97
C ARG A 87 -28.72 1.33 -15.91
N HIS A 88 -27.76 1.80 -16.68
CA HIS A 88 -26.98 0.97 -17.61
C HIS A 88 -25.74 0.35 -16.98
N TYR A 89 -25.40 0.75 -15.76
CA TYR A 89 -24.20 0.34 -15.05
C TYR A 89 -24.55 -0.37 -13.74
N ASP A 90 -23.75 -1.37 -13.40
CA ASP A 90 -23.80 -2.05 -12.11
C ASP A 90 -22.90 -1.32 -11.10
N VAL A 91 -21.80 -0.70 -11.59
CA VAL A 91 -20.83 0.10 -10.84
C VAL A 91 -20.67 1.46 -11.50
N VAL A 92 -20.79 2.54 -10.71
CA VAL A 92 -20.39 3.89 -11.10
C VAL A 92 -19.49 4.43 -10.00
N TYR A 93 -18.26 4.82 -10.36
CA TYR A 93 -17.26 5.23 -9.41
C TYR A 93 -16.50 6.46 -9.89
N TRP A 94 -16.31 7.44 -8.99
CA TRP A 94 -15.67 8.72 -9.28
C TRP A 94 -14.24 8.75 -8.72
N ILE A 95 -13.28 9.15 -9.57
CA ILE A 95 -11.84 9.14 -9.28
C ILE A 95 -11.26 10.52 -9.54
N PRO A 96 -10.91 11.30 -8.51
CA PRO A 96 -10.14 12.53 -8.68
C PRO A 96 -8.78 12.22 -9.29
N SER A 97 -8.41 12.93 -10.35
CA SER A 97 -7.24 12.56 -11.19
C SER A 97 -6.29 13.72 -11.48
N GLU A 98 -6.37 14.80 -10.70
CA GLU A 98 -5.47 15.94 -10.84
C GLU A 98 -4.05 15.61 -10.39
N LYS A 99 -3.92 14.84 -9.30
CA LYS A 99 -2.65 14.32 -8.79
C LYS A 99 -2.57 12.82 -9.06
N ARG A 100 -1.58 12.41 -9.85
CA ARG A 100 -1.36 11.00 -10.22
C ARG A 100 -1.26 10.09 -9.00
N GLU A 101 -0.62 10.57 -7.95
CA GLU A 101 -0.32 9.82 -6.72
C GLU A 101 -1.59 9.44 -5.93
N LEU A 102 -2.72 10.13 -6.18
CA LEU A 102 -3.99 9.86 -5.52
C LEU A 102 -4.88 8.85 -6.26
N VAL A 103 -4.60 8.61 -7.54
CA VAL A 103 -5.41 7.68 -8.38
C VAL A 103 -5.37 6.25 -7.86
N PRO A 104 -4.20 5.68 -7.49
CA PRO A 104 -4.14 4.33 -6.92
C PRO A 104 -4.97 4.18 -5.65
N ALA A 105 -4.92 5.16 -4.74
CA ALA A 105 -5.69 5.13 -3.50
C ALA A 105 -7.20 5.15 -3.77
N SER A 106 -7.62 5.96 -4.74
CA SER A 106 -9.02 6.02 -5.15
C SER A 106 -9.50 4.71 -5.78
N LEU A 107 -8.69 4.07 -6.64
CA LEU A 107 -9.01 2.76 -7.21
C LEU A 107 -9.03 1.66 -6.15
N ALA A 108 -8.05 1.65 -5.24
CA ALA A 108 -7.97 0.67 -4.16
C ALA A 108 -9.21 0.71 -3.26
N ALA A 109 -9.76 1.89 -3.02
CA ALA A 109 -10.96 2.06 -2.22
C ALA A 109 -12.23 1.43 -2.85
N LEU A 110 -12.20 1.11 -4.15
CA LEU A 110 -13.27 0.36 -4.82
C LEU A 110 -13.23 -1.16 -4.51
N ALA A 111 -12.11 -1.70 -4.05
CA ALA A 111 -11.91 -3.14 -3.84
C ALA A 111 -13.01 -3.81 -2.97
N PRO A 112 -13.40 -3.27 -1.79
CA PRO A 112 -14.45 -3.88 -0.97
C PRO A 112 -15.79 -3.99 -1.69
N HIS A 113 -16.12 -3.01 -2.54
CA HIS A 113 -17.37 -2.98 -3.31
C HIS A 113 -17.40 -4.03 -4.44
N LEU A 114 -16.22 -4.50 -4.86
CA LEU A 114 -16.07 -5.61 -5.81
C LEU A 114 -15.90 -6.97 -5.11
N GLY A 115 -16.00 -7.02 -3.77
CA GLY A 115 -15.73 -8.23 -3.00
C GLY A 115 -14.25 -8.63 -3.01
N LEU A 116 -13.36 -7.69 -3.33
CA LEU A 116 -11.92 -7.89 -3.31
C LEU A 116 -11.36 -7.53 -1.93
N PRO A 117 -10.22 -8.12 -1.54
CA PRO A 117 -9.56 -7.76 -0.29
C PRO A 117 -9.27 -6.26 -0.20
N PRO A 118 -9.44 -5.66 0.98
CA PRO A 118 -9.08 -4.26 1.20
C PRO A 118 -7.56 -4.06 1.13
N SER A 119 -7.12 -2.81 0.94
CA SER A 119 -5.69 -2.45 0.85
C SER A 119 -4.86 -2.73 2.12
N VAL A 120 -5.53 -3.02 3.24
CA VAL A 120 -4.92 -3.41 4.52
C VAL A 120 -4.23 -4.76 4.41
N GLY A 121 -3.12 -4.84 3.75
CA GLY A 121 -2.35 -6.09 3.58
C GLY A 121 -1.84 -6.33 2.18
N LEU A 122 -2.45 -5.68 1.18
CA LEU A 122 -2.01 -5.73 -0.21
C LEU A 122 -1.17 -4.51 -0.61
N GLY A 123 -1.28 -3.43 0.16
CA GLY A 123 -0.81 -2.12 -0.29
C GLY A 123 -1.75 -1.48 -1.33
N ILE A 124 -1.74 -0.17 -1.38
CA ILE A 124 -2.64 0.62 -2.24
C ILE A 124 -2.40 0.33 -3.72
N GLU A 125 -1.15 0.30 -4.17
CA GLU A 125 -0.80 0.09 -5.57
C GLU A 125 -1.25 -1.29 -6.09
N GLU A 126 -0.99 -2.35 -5.34
CA GLU A 126 -1.38 -3.69 -5.78
C GLU A 126 -2.89 -3.92 -5.66
N THR A 127 -3.54 -3.31 -4.68
CA THR A 127 -5.01 -3.32 -4.62
C THR A 127 -5.60 -2.60 -5.82
N ALA A 128 -5.05 -1.44 -6.22
CA ALA A 128 -5.47 -0.73 -7.42
C ALA A 128 -5.29 -1.58 -8.69
N ARG A 129 -4.16 -2.28 -8.83
CA ARG A 129 -3.92 -3.23 -9.93
C ARG A 129 -4.89 -4.41 -9.90
N THR A 130 -5.22 -4.92 -8.72
CA THR A 130 -6.18 -6.03 -8.55
C THR A 130 -7.59 -5.58 -8.93
N VAL A 131 -8.01 -4.39 -8.53
CA VAL A 131 -9.26 -3.75 -8.95
C VAL A 131 -9.28 -3.58 -10.47
N LYS A 132 -8.23 -3.03 -11.06
CA LYS A 132 -8.09 -2.87 -12.50
C LYS A 132 -8.28 -4.20 -13.23
N ARG A 133 -7.56 -5.27 -12.82
CA ARG A 133 -7.67 -6.61 -13.44
C ARG A 133 -9.06 -7.22 -13.29
N ALA A 134 -9.74 -7.02 -12.15
CA ALA A 134 -11.10 -7.49 -11.94
C ALA A 134 -12.09 -6.79 -12.89
N LEU A 135 -11.97 -5.47 -13.04
CA LEU A 135 -12.77 -4.68 -13.97
C LEU A 135 -12.48 -5.07 -15.44
N GLU A 136 -11.23 -5.34 -15.80
CA GLU A 136 -10.83 -5.82 -17.13
C GLU A 136 -11.46 -7.18 -17.47
N ARG A 137 -11.56 -8.09 -16.49
CA ARG A 137 -12.26 -9.38 -16.66
C ARG A 137 -13.78 -9.26 -16.59
N GLY A 138 -14.27 -8.13 -16.09
CA GLY A 138 -15.70 -7.91 -15.84
C GLY A 138 -16.22 -8.73 -14.66
N GLU A 139 -15.40 -8.96 -13.64
CA GLU A 139 -15.69 -9.70 -12.42
C GLU A 139 -15.66 -8.78 -11.21
N PRO A 140 -16.68 -8.81 -10.35
CA PRO A 140 -17.96 -9.51 -10.48
C PRO A 140 -18.95 -8.77 -11.39
N TYR A 141 -18.61 -7.56 -11.86
CA TYR A 141 -19.51 -6.70 -12.63
C TYR A 141 -18.97 -6.38 -14.01
N ARG A 142 -19.75 -6.64 -15.06
CA ARG A 142 -19.38 -6.33 -16.45
C ARG A 142 -19.72 -4.91 -16.88
N LYS A 143 -20.69 -4.27 -16.23
CA LYS A 143 -21.20 -2.95 -16.61
C LYS A 143 -20.74 -1.91 -15.59
N TRP A 144 -19.50 -1.47 -15.72
CA TRP A 144 -18.94 -0.45 -14.86
C TRP A 144 -18.66 0.85 -15.64
N LEU A 145 -18.76 1.97 -14.93
CA LEU A 145 -18.37 3.31 -15.38
C LEU A 145 -17.40 3.89 -14.36
N LEU A 146 -16.15 4.10 -14.77
CA LEU A 146 -15.17 4.86 -13.99
C LEU A 146 -15.08 6.27 -14.56
N ILE A 147 -15.11 7.28 -13.69
CA ILE A 147 -15.00 8.68 -14.08
C ILE A 147 -13.72 9.25 -13.47
N PHE A 148 -12.74 9.54 -14.32
CA PHE A 148 -11.47 10.18 -13.96
C PHE A 148 -11.62 11.68 -14.16
N ASP A 149 -11.83 12.40 -13.05
CA ASP A 149 -12.10 13.84 -13.13
C ASP A 149 -10.83 14.66 -13.00
N ASN A 150 -10.71 15.65 -13.88
CA ASN A 150 -9.63 16.64 -13.91
C ASN A 150 -8.23 16.07 -14.17
N ALA A 151 -8.11 15.09 -15.04
CA ALA A 151 -6.82 14.50 -15.41
C ALA A 151 -5.91 15.50 -16.10
N VAL A 152 -4.62 15.50 -15.73
CA VAL A 152 -3.62 16.45 -16.25
C VAL A 152 -3.12 16.01 -17.62
N ASP A 153 -2.73 14.77 -17.75
CA ASP A 153 -2.16 14.22 -18.99
C ASP A 153 -2.43 12.72 -19.14
N PRO A 154 -2.31 12.18 -20.38
CA PRO A 154 -2.52 10.76 -20.64
C PRO A 154 -1.54 9.83 -19.95
N ALA A 155 -0.28 10.24 -19.77
CA ALA A 155 0.76 9.39 -19.22
C ALA A 155 0.52 9.12 -17.73
N SER A 156 -0.09 10.08 -17.03
CA SER A 156 -0.43 9.93 -15.60
C SER A 156 -1.50 8.88 -15.32
N LEU A 157 -2.37 8.57 -16.31
CA LEU A 157 -3.51 7.66 -16.11
C LEU A 157 -3.42 6.34 -16.87
N SER A 158 -2.52 6.20 -17.86
CA SER A 158 -2.47 5.02 -18.75
C SER A 158 -2.42 3.68 -18.00
N ASP A 159 -1.72 3.66 -16.86
CA ASP A 159 -1.54 2.45 -16.06
C ASP A 159 -2.78 2.09 -15.23
N TYR A 160 -3.69 3.04 -15.01
CA TYR A 160 -4.86 2.89 -14.13
C TYR A 160 -6.19 2.77 -14.86
N ILE A 161 -6.27 3.12 -16.15
CA ILE A 161 -7.48 2.95 -16.93
C ILE A 161 -7.68 1.47 -17.26
N PRO A 162 -8.77 0.81 -16.80
CA PRO A 162 -9.02 -0.58 -17.16
C PRO A 162 -9.46 -0.72 -18.60
N GLY A 163 -9.01 -1.77 -19.27
CA GLY A 163 -9.66 -2.27 -20.48
C GLY A 163 -10.95 -3.05 -20.16
N GLY A 164 -11.49 -3.80 -21.13
CA GLY A 164 -12.55 -4.76 -20.89
C GLY A 164 -13.98 -4.27 -21.15
N PRO A 165 -15.00 -4.84 -20.47
CA PRO A 165 -16.40 -4.69 -20.90
C PRO A 165 -17.08 -3.40 -20.44
N GLY A 166 -16.46 -2.63 -19.54
CA GLY A 166 -17.02 -1.38 -19.01
C GLY A 166 -16.50 -0.15 -19.74
N HIS A 167 -16.71 1.03 -19.13
CA HIS A 167 -16.42 2.32 -19.74
C HIS A 167 -15.63 3.23 -18.80
N ALA A 168 -14.67 3.98 -19.34
CA ALA A 168 -13.96 5.05 -18.65
C ALA A 168 -14.33 6.41 -19.28
N LEU A 169 -14.65 7.38 -18.42
CA LEU A 169 -14.91 8.76 -18.81
C LEU A 169 -13.88 9.65 -18.13
N ILE A 170 -13.20 10.49 -18.90
CA ILE A 170 -12.10 11.35 -18.43
C ILE A 170 -12.51 12.80 -18.65
N THR A 171 -12.33 13.65 -17.65
CA THR A 171 -12.39 15.08 -17.85
C THR A 171 -10.99 15.68 -17.82
N SER A 172 -10.64 16.53 -18.78
CA SER A 172 -9.28 17.09 -18.86
C SER A 172 -9.26 18.47 -19.52
N ARG A 173 -8.25 19.26 -19.21
CA ARG A 173 -7.90 20.48 -19.95
C ARG A 173 -6.90 20.17 -21.10
N ASN A 174 -6.19 19.08 -21.01
CA ASN A 174 -5.20 18.69 -21.99
C ASN A 174 -5.86 18.19 -23.29
N PRO A 175 -5.55 18.78 -24.45
CA PRO A 175 -6.12 18.31 -25.71
C PRO A 175 -5.42 17.06 -26.30
N GLN A 176 -4.34 16.58 -25.67
CA GLN A 176 -3.47 15.54 -26.23
C GLN A 176 -3.76 14.14 -25.65
N TRP A 177 -4.98 13.64 -25.76
CA TRP A 177 -5.33 12.30 -25.27
C TRP A 177 -5.02 11.16 -26.25
N GLY A 178 -4.35 11.45 -27.39
CA GLY A 178 -3.88 10.42 -28.33
C GLY A 178 -4.99 9.66 -29.06
N SER A 179 -4.60 8.69 -29.87
CA SER A 179 -5.51 7.90 -30.71
C SER A 179 -6.30 6.79 -29.96
N ARG A 180 -5.93 6.51 -28.72
CA ARG A 180 -6.57 5.44 -27.89
C ARG A 180 -7.80 5.91 -27.13
N VAL A 181 -8.02 7.21 -27.04
CA VAL A 181 -9.12 7.81 -26.28
C VAL A 181 -9.93 8.68 -27.24
N GLN A 182 -11.23 8.41 -27.36
CA GLN A 182 -12.10 9.29 -28.13
C GLN A 182 -12.30 10.60 -27.38
N SER A 183 -12.02 11.72 -28.03
CA SER A 183 -12.07 13.04 -27.43
C SER A 183 -13.31 13.79 -27.89
N LEU A 184 -14.04 14.34 -26.94
CA LEU A 184 -15.19 15.23 -27.18
C LEU A 184 -14.87 16.60 -26.64
N ARG A 185 -14.89 17.63 -27.49
CA ARG A 185 -14.65 19.00 -27.08
C ARG A 185 -15.88 19.59 -26.41
N VAL A 186 -15.67 20.23 -25.28
CA VAL A 186 -16.70 20.96 -24.53
C VAL A 186 -16.32 22.44 -24.53
N ASP A 187 -17.08 23.24 -25.25
CA ASP A 187 -16.93 24.70 -25.33
C ASP A 187 -17.88 25.42 -24.34
N VAL A 188 -17.90 26.74 -24.36
CA VAL A 188 -18.87 27.56 -23.64
C VAL A 188 -20.31 27.22 -24.09
N PHE A 189 -21.32 27.66 -23.40
CA PHE A 189 -22.71 27.48 -23.84
C PHE A 189 -22.94 28.16 -25.21
N ASP A 190 -23.88 27.62 -25.96
CA ASP A 190 -24.45 28.46 -27.02
C ASP A 190 -25.33 29.55 -26.39
N ARG A 191 -25.70 30.54 -27.19
CA ARG A 191 -26.42 31.70 -26.70
C ARG A 191 -27.82 31.33 -26.15
N ASP A 192 -28.51 30.40 -26.77
CA ASP A 192 -29.83 29.96 -26.31
C ASP A 192 -29.76 29.11 -25.03
N GLU A 193 -28.71 28.29 -24.91
CA GLU A 193 -28.40 27.59 -23.66
C GLU A 193 -28.12 28.60 -22.53
N SER A 194 -27.32 29.65 -22.78
CA SER A 194 -27.02 30.71 -21.83
C SER A 194 -28.25 31.45 -21.35
N LYS A 195 -29.13 31.89 -22.28
CA LYS A 195 -30.39 32.54 -21.94
C LYS A 195 -31.30 31.63 -21.12
N THR A 196 -31.48 30.41 -21.53
CA THR A 196 -32.28 29.39 -20.83
C THR A 196 -31.72 29.11 -19.43
N PHE A 197 -30.39 29.00 -19.30
CA PHE A 197 -29.72 28.81 -17.99
C PHE A 197 -29.99 29.99 -17.04
N LEU A 198 -29.78 31.22 -17.53
CA LEU A 198 -30.00 32.44 -16.72
C LEU A 198 -31.46 32.54 -16.29
N ALA A 199 -32.43 32.34 -17.20
CA ALA A 199 -33.84 32.39 -16.88
C ALA A 199 -34.21 31.38 -15.78
N ASN A 200 -33.75 30.17 -15.90
CA ASN A 200 -33.99 29.09 -14.92
C ASN A 200 -33.33 29.39 -13.57
N ARG A 201 -32.16 30.02 -13.58
CA ARG A 201 -31.36 30.29 -12.36
C ARG A 201 -31.85 31.51 -11.59
N ILE A 202 -32.25 32.55 -12.31
CA ILE A 202 -32.77 33.79 -11.72
C ILE A 202 -34.22 33.60 -11.18
N ARG A 203 -34.99 32.67 -11.79
CA ARG A 203 -36.39 32.33 -11.41
C ARG A 203 -37.35 33.52 -11.39
N ARG A 204 -37.12 34.46 -12.28
CA ARG A 204 -38.01 35.63 -12.51
C ARG A 204 -38.14 35.82 -14.02
N GLU A 205 -39.31 36.32 -14.47
CA GLU A 205 -39.48 36.70 -15.87
C GLU A 205 -38.53 37.87 -16.18
N MET A 206 -37.72 37.70 -17.21
CA MET A 206 -36.77 38.72 -17.67
C MET A 206 -36.93 38.90 -19.18
N PRO A 207 -36.76 40.12 -19.70
CA PRO A 207 -36.75 40.33 -21.15
C PRO A 207 -35.60 39.54 -21.80
N GLU A 208 -35.89 38.84 -22.88
CA GLU A 208 -34.95 38.01 -23.59
C GLU A 208 -33.71 38.77 -24.09
N GLU A 209 -33.92 40.03 -24.56
CA GLU A 209 -32.82 40.92 -24.99
C GLU A 209 -31.85 41.23 -23.85
N LYS A 210 -32.32 41.39 -22.62
CA LYS A 210 -31.46 41.63 -21.45
C LYS A 210 -30.67 40.38 -21.05
N LEU A 211 -31.30 39.21 -21.14
CA LEU A 211 -30.60 37.92 -20.94
C LEU A 211 -29.51 37.69 -21.97
N ASP A 212 -29.77 38.08 -23.22
CA ASP A 212 -28.80 38.00 -24.32
C ASP A 212 -27.57 38.89 -24.06
N ILE A 213 -27.78 40.17 -23.71
CA ILE A 213 -26.70 41.09 -23.37
C ILE A 213 -25.89 40.60 -22.16
N LEU A 214 -26.54 40.07 -21.12
CA LEU A 214 -25.86 39.55 -19.96
C LEU A 214 -25.02 38.29 -20.31
N ALA A 215 -25.56 37.37 -21.12
CA ALA A 215 -24.86 36.22 -21.57
C ALA A 215 -23.61 36.56 -22.38
N GLU A 216 -23.72 37.53 -23.30
CA GLU A 216 -22.59 38.05 -24.08
C GLU A 216 -21.48 38.62 -23.18
N LYS A 217 -21.84 39.45 -22.20
CA LYS A 217 -20.87 40.08 -21.29
C LYS A 217 -20.18 39.07 -20.40
N LEU A 218 -20.83 37.97 -20.05
CA LEU A 218 -20.26 36.83 -19.30
C LEU A 218 -19.54 35.83 -20.17
N GLY A 219 -19.52 36.08 -21.52
CA GLY A 219 -18.81 35.23 -22.49
C GLY A 219 -19.41 33.84 -22.61
N ASP A 220 -20.70 33.66 -22.35
CA ASP A 220 -21.42 32.38 -22.39
C ASP A 220 -20.77 31.28 -21.49
N LEU A 221 -19.97 31.69 -20.52
CA LEU A 221 -19.22 30.80 -19.65
C LEU A 221 -20.11 30.27 -18.50
N PRO A 222 -20.39 28.97 -18.41
CA PRO A 222 -21.34 28.41 -17.44
C PRO A 222 -21.10 28.81 -15.99
N ILE A 223 -19.83 28.87 -15.55
CA ILE A 223 -19.49 29.26 -14.18
C ILE A 223 -19.79 30.75 -13.90
N ALA A 224 -19.57 31.63 -14.89
CA ALA A 224 -19.88 33.04 -14.75
C ALA A 224 -21.40 33.28 -14.74
N LEU A 225 -22.12 32.56 -15.59
CA LEU A 225 -23.59 32.59 -15.63
C LEU A 225 -24.20 32.09 -14.31
N GLU A 226 -23.64 31.03 -13.72
CA GLU A 226 -24.08 30.51 -12.40
C GLU A 226 -23.90 31.59 -11.31
N GLN A 227 -22.75 32.26 -11.28
CA GLN A 227 -22.45 33.33 -10.31
C GLN A 227 -23.43 34.49 -10.45
N ALA A 228 -23.62 34.95 -11.68
CA ALA A 228 -24.54 36.07 -11.97
C ALA A 228 -25.99 35.71 -11.58
N GLY A 229 -26.46 34.55 -12.04
CA GLY A 229 -27.82 34.08 -11.75
C GLY A 229 -28.06 33.84 -10.26
N ALA A 230 -27.08 33.32 -9.54
CA ALA A 230 -27.16 33.13 -8.08
C ALA A 230 -27.25 34.46 -7.34
N LEU A 231 -26.39 35.42 -7.70
CA LEU A 231 -26.38 36.76 -7.06
C LEU A 231 -27.70 37.48 -7.31
N MET A 232 -28.18 37.54 -8.54
CA MET A 232 -29.42 38.19 -8.91
C MET A 232 -30.64 37.54 -8.23
N TYR A 233 -30.65 36.24 -8.09
CA TYR A 233 -31.69 35.52 -7.34
C TYR A 233 -31.68 35.88 -5.86
N GLU A 234 -30.51 35.85 -5.20
CA GLU A 234 -30.37 36.11 -3.75
C GLU A 234 -30.55 37.57 -3.37
N THR A 235 -30.23 38.51 -4.25
CA THR A 235 -30.29 39.94 -3.97
C THR A 235 -31.55 40.65 -4.51
N ALA A 236 -32.27 39.94 -5.39
CA ALA A 236 -33.34 40.52 -6.19
C ALA A 236 -32.89 41.69 -7.08
N MET A 237 -31.59 41.79 -7.41
CA MET A 237 -30.99 42.81 -8.24
C MET A 237 -31.56 42.76 -9.65
N ASP A 238 -31.74 43.93 -10.30
CA ASP A 238 -32.13 43.96 -11.71
C ASP A 238 -30.92 43.70 -12.62
N ILE A 239 -31.22 43.26 -13.86
CA ILE A 239 -30.17 42.95 -14.86
C ILE A 239 -29.32 44.21 -15.21
N ASP A 240 -29.95 45.33 -15.41
CA ASP A 240 -29.24 46.56 -15.77
C ASP A 240 -28.33 47.05 -14.64
N GLU A 241 -28.77 46.95 -13.39
CA GLU A 241 -27.97 47.19 -12.20
C GLU A 241 -26.77 46.25 -12.14
N TYR A 242 -26.99 44.95 -12.38
CA TYR A 242 -25.94 43.92 -12.39
C TYR A 242 -24.90 44.19 -13.47
N ILE A 243 -25.36 44.49 -14.72
CA ILE A 243 -24.47 44.80 -15.86
C ILE A 243 -23.61 46.05 -15.53
N THR A 244 -24.20 47.11 -14.97
CA THR A 244 -23.48 48.33 -14.60
C THR A 244 -22.37 48.02 -13.56
N LEU A 245 -22.69 47.22 -12.57
CA LEU A 245 -21.72 46.79 -11.56
C LEU A 245 -20.62 45.91 -12.16
N LEU A 246 -21.00 44.99 -13.06
CA LEU A 246 -20.05 44.09 -13.73
C LEU A 246 -19.05 44.86 -14.58
N GLU A 247 -19.51 45.85 -15.32
CA GLU A 247 -18.65 46.74 -16.16
C GLU A 247 -17.69 47.56 -15.30
N SER A 248 -18.16 48.12 -14.19
CA SER A 248 -17.31 48.85 -13.28
C SER A 248 -16.20 48.00 -12.67
N GLN A 249 -16.50 46.77 -12.27
CA GLN A 249 -15.54 45.80 -11.74
C GLN A 249 -14.56 45.33 -12.83
N THR A 250 -15.04 45.03 -14.02
CA THR A 250 -14.18 44.60 -15.16
C THR A 250 -13.17 45.70 -15.51
N THR A 251 -13.57 46.97 -15.53
CA THR A 251 -12.69 48.12 -15.79
C THR A 251 -11.62 48.25 -14.68
N GLY A 252 -11.99 48.00 -13.43
CA GLY A 252 -11.06 47.99 -12.29
C GLY A 252 -10.00 46.89 -12.40
N LEU A 253 -10.40 45.67 -12.85
CA LEU A 253 -9.50 44.52 -13.02
C LEU A 253 -8.51 44.73 -14.19
N MET A 254 -8.93 45.37 -15.29
CA MET A 254 -8.04 45.68 -16.41
C MET A 254 -6.85 46.55 -16.02
N GLY A 255 -7.04 47.42 -15.00
CA GLY A 255 -5.98 48.28 -14.47
C GLY A 255 -4.95 47.56 -13.59
N MET A 256 -5.22 46.33 -13.15
CA MET A 256 -4.37 45.59 -12.20
C MET A 256 -3.43 44.54 -12.86
N GLY A 257 -3.48 44.33 -14.18
CA GLY A 257 -2.52 43.51 -14.92
C GLY A 257 -2.52 42.03 -14.50
N LYS A 258 -3.68 41.45 -14.20
CA LYS A 258 -3.78 40.07 -13.71
C LYS A 258 -3.98 39.02 -14.80
N SER A 259 -3.39 37.87 -14.55
CA SER A 259 -3.33 36.57 -15.23
C SER A 259 -4.24 36.30 -16.45
N ASP A 260 -3.62 35.80 -17.52
CA ASP A 260 -4.26 35.33 -18.77
C ASP A 260 -5.04 34.00 -18.62
N ASP A 261 -5.08 33.40 -17.40
CA ASP A 261 -5.57 32.04 -17.18
C ASP A 261 -7.10 31.91 -17.12
N TYR A 262 -7.86 33.05 -17.06
CA TYR A 262 -9.33 33.01 -16.99
C TYR A 262 -9.99 34.31 -17.49
N PRO A 263 -11.24 34.23 -18.01
CA PRO A 263 -11.96 35.38 -18.51
C PRO A 263 -12.20 36.43 -17.43
N GLN A 264 -11.93 37.69 -17.73
CA GLN A 264 -12.12 38.84 -16.81
C GLN A 264 -13.57 38.98 -16.34
N SER A 265 -14.54 38.65 -17.18
CA SER A 265 -15.96 38.63 -16.85
C SER A 265 -16.30 37.65 -15.70
N MET A 266 -15.61 36.54 -15.64
CA MET A 266 -15.77 35.56 -14.54
C MET A 266 -15.22 36.13 -13.23
N ALA A 267 -14.04 36.74 -13.25
CA ALA A 267 -13.45 37.37 -12.06
C ALA A 267 -14.34 38.50 -11.53
N ALA A 268 -14.88 39.33 -12.41
CA ALA A 268 -15.80 40.40 -12.03
C ALA A 268 -17.12 39.89 -11.44
N ALA A 269 -17.74 38.86 -12.04
CA ALA A 269 -18.96 38.23 -11.55
C ALA A 269 -18.75 37.62 -10.14
N TRP A 270 -17.61 36.96 -9.94
CA TRP A 270 -17.23 36.43 -8.64
C TRP A 270 -17.01 37.52 -7.58
N GLN A 271 -16.28 38.61 -7.91
CA GLN A 271 -16.04 39.71 -6.97
C GLN A 271 -17.34 40.35 -6.51
N LEU A 272 -18.33 40.50 -7.38
CA LEU A 272 -19.65 41.02 -7.00
C LEU A 272 -20.31 40.08 -5.95
N SER A 273 -20.28 38.78 -6.15
CA SER A 273 -20.83 37.80 -5.19
C SER A 273 -20.12 37.87 -3.83
N VAL A 274 -18.78 37.95 -3.85
CA VAL A 274 -17.97 38.09 -2.63
C VAL A 274 -18.24 39.42 -1.92
N HIS A 275 -18.34 40.53 -2.65
CA HIS A 275 -18.63 41.84 -2.08
C HIS A 275 -19.98 41.85 -1.35
N GLN A 276 -21.02 41.33 -1.98
CA GLN A 276 -22.35 41.25 -1.40
C GLN A 276 -22.39 40.32 -0.16
N LEU A 277 -21.71 39.18 -0.23
CA LEU A 277 -21.65 38.27 0.92
C LEU A 277 -20.82 38.90 2.08
N ARG A 278 -19.70 39.58 1.75
CA ARG A 278 -18.87 40.29 2.74
C ARG A 278 -19.67 41.32 3.54
N THR A 279 -20.58 42.05 2.88
CA THR A 279 -21.43 43.05 3.52
C THR A 279 -22.49 42.39 4.43
N ARG A 280 -23.04 41.25 4.04
CA ARG A 280 -24.13 40.59 4.78
C ARG A 280 -23.64 39.61 5.85
N LEU A 281 -22.53 38.90 5.59
CA LEU A 281 -22.01 37.86 6.46
C LEU A 281 -20.49 37.74 6.28
N PRO A 282 -19.70 38.68 6.85
CA PRO A 282 -18.24 38.71 6.66
C PRO A 282 -17.55 37.40 7.09
N GLN A 283 -18.09 36.70 8.10
CA GLN A 283 -17.57 35.42 8.60
C GLN A 283 -17.57 34.32 7.52
N ALA A 284 -18.52 34.38 6.58
CA ALA A 284 -18.53 33.42 5.46
C ALA A 284 -17.30 33.60 4.53
N ILE A 285 -16.81 34.83 4.40
CA ILE A 285 -15.62 35.13 3.60
C ILE A 285 -14.37 34.57 4.27
N ASP A 286 -14.28 34.61 5.62
CA ASP A 286 -13.12 34.05 6.32
C ASP A 286 -13.05 32.51 6.15
N ILE A 287 -14.19 31.82 6.23
CA ILE A 287 -14.26 30.39 5.91
C ILE A 287 -13.88 30.13 4.44
N LEU A 288 -14.39 30.93 3.50
CA LEU A 288 -14.09 30.80 2.09
C LEU A 288 -12.58 30.98 1.78
N ARG A 289 -11.94 31.96 2.46
CA ARG A 289 -10.50 32.19 2.38
C ARG A 289 -9.69 30.98 2.90
N CYS A 290 -10.11 30.40 4.01
CA CYS A 290 -9.50 29.12 4.47
C CYS A 290 -9.65 28.04 3.41
N CYS A 291 -10.86 27.86 2.84
CA CYS A 291 -11.09 26.87 1.79
C CYS A 291 -10.19 27.07 0.55
N ALA A 292 -9.66 28.27 0.32
CA ALA A 292 -8.76 28.55 -0.80
C ALA A 292 -7.38 27.88 -0.66
N PHE A 293 -6.98 27.49 0.55
CA PHE A 293 -5.69 26.85 0.83
C PHE A 293 -5.81 25.34 1.09
N PHE A 294 -7.02 24.76 1.04
CA PHE A 294 -7.23 23.33 0.90
C PHE A 294 -7.06 22.88 -0.55
N GLY A 295 -6.93 21.57 -0.78
CA GLY A 295 -6.99 21.02 -2.13
C GLY A 295 -8.37 21.19 -2.77
N PRO A 296 -8.47 21.00 -4.09
CA PRO A 296 -9.73 21.13 -4.83
C PRO A 296 -10.74 20.01 -4.54
N GLU A 297 -10.29 18.98 -3.82
CA GLU A 297 -11.11 17.87 -3.36
C GLU A 297 -12.16 18.33 -2.33
N PRO A 298 -13.25 17.54 -2.13
CA PRO A 298 -14.24 17.87 -1.12
C PRO A 298 -13.62 17.93 0.28
N ILE A 299 -13.69 19.10 0.92
CA ILE A 299 -13.18 19.35 2.27
C ILE A 299 -14.18 18.78 3.28
N PRO A 300 -13.79 17.86 4.18
CA PRO A 300 -14.67 17.36 5.22
C PRO A 300 -15.13 18.51 6.14
N ARG A 301 -16.45 18.68 6.31
CA ARG A 301 -16.99 19.72 7.20
C ARG A 301 -16.51 19.56 8.64
N ASP A 302 -16.19 18.33 9.04
CA ASP A 302 -15.70 18.02 10.39
C ASP A 302 -14.32 18.62 10.68
N VAL A 303 -13.52 19.00 9.66
CA VAL A 303 -12.26 19.74 9.85
C VAL A 303 -12.52 21.05 10.59
N PHE A 304 -13.56 21.79 10.19
CA PHE A 304 -13.94 23.03 10.88
C PHE A 304 -14.56 22.78 12.25
N ARG A 305 -15.24 21.67 12.48
CA ARG A 305 -15.86 21.35 13.77
C ARG A 305 -14.85 20.85 14.80
N ARG A 306 -13.88 20.04 14.40
CA ARG A 306 -12.83 19.52 15.30
C ARG A 306 -11.71 20.50 15.53
N GLY A 307 -11.59 21.53 14.71
CA GLY A 307 -10.59 22.59 14.81
C GLY A 307 -10.91 23.67 15.86
N THR A 308 -11.95 23.50 16.69
CA THR A 308 -12.31 24.47 17.76
C THR A 308 -11.21 24.64 18.80
N GLU A 309 -10.37 23.59 19.01
CA GLU A 309 -9.22 23.66 19.93
C GLU A 309 -7.95 24.25 19.26
N ALA A 310 -8.00 24.53 17.95
CA ALA A 310 -6.88 25.13 17.23
C ALA A 310 -6.78 26.61 17.52
N GLU A 311 -5.57 27.11 17.68
CA GLU A 311 -5.33 28.58 17.81
C GLU A 311 -5.51 29.28 16.46
N THR A 312 -6.76 29.45 16.03
CA THR A 312 -7.15 30.05 14.75
C THR A 312 -7.85 31.37 14.98
N PRO A 313 -7.10 32.49 15.25
CA PRO A 313 -7.68 33.74 15.77
C PRO A 313 -8.74 34.34 14.86
N ARG A 314 -8.68 34.10 13.55
CA ARG A 314 -9.59 34.67 12.57
C ARG A 314 -10.94 33.95 12.51
N ILE A 315 -10.91 32.60 12.55
CA ILE A 315 -12.10 31.77 12.40
C ILE A 315 -12.59 31.13 13.71
N ALA A 316 -11.83 31.19 14.81
CA ALA A 316 -12.24 30.69 16.11
C ALA A 316 -13.65 31.14 16.51
N PRO A 317 -14.03 32.45 16.39
CA PRO A 317 -15.37 32.91 16.74
C PRO A 317 -16.49 32.24 15.90
N ILE A 318 -16.15 31.74 14.70
CA ILE A 318 -17.09 31.04 13.82
C ILE A 318 -17.18 29.56 14.21
N LEU A 319 -16.05 28.98 14.59
CA LEU A 319 -15.97 27.55 14.97
C LEU A 319 -16.65 27.30 16.32
N ASP A 320 -16.58 28.26 17.25
CA ASP A 320 -17.19 28.20 18.58
C ASP A 320 -18.73 28.35 18.54
N ASP A 321 -19.29 28.88 17.45
CA ASP A 321 -20.73 28.96 17.21
C ASP A 321 -21.19 28.07 16.05
N PRO A 322 -21.73 26.86 16.31
CA PRO A 322 -22.22 25.95 15.28
C PRO A 322 -23.33 26.51 14.40
N LEU A 323 -24.12 27.50 14.92
CA LEU A 323 -25.15 28.15 14.12
C LEU A 323 -24.53 29.16 13.15
N LEU A 324 -23.51 29.90 13.61
CA LEU A 324 -22.78 30.83 12.77
C LEU A 324 -22.04 30.10 11.65
N LEU A 325 -21.35 29.02 11.95
CA LEU A 325 -20.72 28.16 10.95
C LEU A 325 -21.75 27.65 9.91
N THR A 326 -22.92 27.18 10.39
CA THR A 326 -23.97 26.69 9.48
C THR A 326 -24.52 27.84 8.61
N LYS A 327 -24.71 29.04 9.15
CA LYS A 327 -25.13 30.21 8.38
C LYS A 327 -24.07 30.62 7.36
N ALA A 328 -22.78 30.61 7.74
CA ALA A 328 -21.67 30.91 6.85
C ALA A 328 -21.63 29.95 5.65
N LEU A 329 -21.68 28.66 5.91
CA LEU A 329 -21.69 27.65 4.87
C LEU A 329 -22.93 27.74 3.96
N SER A 330 -24.12 27.98 4.56
CA SER A 330 -25.35 28.17 3.79
C SER A 330 -25.24 29.43 2.90
N GLY A 331 -24.64 30.51 3.41
CA GLY A 331 -24.36 31.73 2.63
C GLY A 331 -23.47 31.44 1.42
N LEU A 332 -22.36 30.73 1.62
CA LEU A 332 -21.46 30.34 0.54
C LEU A 332 -22.17 29.51 -0.55
N GLY A 333 -23.05 28.60 -0.14
CA GLY A 333 -23.83 27.80 -1.09
C GLY A 333 -24.84 28.63 -1.90
N ARG A 334 -25.56 29.56 -1.23
CA ARG A 334 -26.57 30.39 -1.90
C ARG A 334 -25.98 31.34 -2.93
N PHE A 335 -24.80 31.87 -2.66
CA PHE A 335 -24.07 32.75 -3.58
C PHE A 335 -23.21 31.96 -4.60
N ALA A 336 -23.38 30.64 -4.70
CA ALA A 336 -22.62 29.74 -5.59
C ALA A 336 -21.09 29.83 -5.45
N LEU A 337 -20.58 30.28 -4.29
CA LEU A 337 -19.15 30.40 -3.99
C LEU A 337 -18.54 29.06 -3.53
N ALA A 338 -19.38 28.20 -2.94
CA ALA A 338 -19.02 26.83 -2.58
C ALA A 338 -20.21 25.90 -2.75
N LYS A 339 -19.95 24.65 -3.10
CA LYS A 339 -20.95 23.58 -3.10
C LYS A 339 -20.94 22.91 -1.73
N ILE A 340 -22.07 22.92 -1.05
CA ILE A 340 -22.24 22.30 0.26
C ILE A 340 -23.05 21.01 0.08
N ASP A 341 -22.43 19.87 0.40
CA ASP A 341 -23.10 18.57 0.37
C ASP A 341 -23.46 18.14 1.80
N SER A 342 -24.75 18.05 2.07
CA SER A 342 -25.25 17.65 3.40
C SER A 342 -25.21 16.13 3.60
N THR A 343 -25.18 15.34 2.52
CA THR A 343 -25.15 13.88 2.56
C THR A 343 -23.74 13.38 2.89
N THR A 344 -22.75 13.86 2.16
CA THR A 344 -21.34 13.52 2.39
C THR A 344 -20.70 14.42 3.45
N ARG A 345 -21.39 15.49 3.89
CA ARG A 345 -20.90 16.48 4.86
C ARG A 345 -19.61 17.15 4.40
N THR A 346 -19.53 17.52 3.13
CA THR A 346 -18.35 18.15 2.54
C THR A 346 -18.64 19.53 1.99
N ILE A 347 -17.56 20.30 1.84
CA ILE A 347 -17.53 21.64 1.26
C ILE A 347 -16.59 21.56 0.05
N GLN A 348 -17.04 22.01 -1.11
CA GLN A 348 -16.19 22.06 -2.29
C GLN A 348 -16.20 23.45 -2.89
N VAL A 349 -15.02 24.04 -3.04
CA VAL A 349 -14.81 25.33 -3.68
C VAL A 349 -14.16 25.09 -5.05
N HIS A 350 -14.72 25.71 -6.07
CA HIS A 350 -14.16 25.55 -7.42
C HIS A 350 -12.74 26.13 -7.46
N ARG A 351 -11.79 25.40 -8.04
CA ARG A 351 -10.36 25.77 -8.05
C ARG A 351 -10.07 27.17 -8.62
N LEU A 352 -10.85 27.62 -9.62
CA LEU A 352 -10.71 28.99 -10.14
C LEU A 352 -11.03 30.01 -9.05
N ILE A 353 -12.06 29.77 -8.23
CA ILE A 353 -12.41 30.62 -7.10
C ILE A 353 -11.27 30.58 -6.05
N GLN A 354 -10.71 29.40 -5.78
CA GLN A 354 -9.57 29.27 -4.87
C GLN A 354 -8.35 30.09 -5.36
N THR A 355 -8.07 30.07 -6.66
CA THR A 355 -6.97 30.83 -7.26
C THR A 355 -7.22 32.34 -7.13
N LEU A 356 -8.42 32.80 -7.50
CA LEU A 356 -8.80 34.24 -7.37
C LEU A 356 -8.70 34.73 -5.93
N LEU A 357 -9.15 33.90 -4.96
CA LEU A 357 -9.04 34.23 -3.54
C LEU A 357 -7.60 34.38 -3.06
N ARG A 358 -6.72 33.49 -3.52
CA ARG A 358 -5.28 33.57 -3.19
C ARG A 358 -4.64 34.82 -3.80
N GLU A 359 -4.98 35.17 -5.03
CA GLU A 359 -4.46 36.34 -5.73
C GLU A 359 -4.95 37.68 -5.10
N GLU A 360 -6.16 37.69 -4.49
CA GLU A 360 -6.68 38.90 -3.77
C GLU A 360 -5.89 39.22 -2.50
N LEU A 361 -5.23 38.21 -1.90
CA LEU A 361 -4.54 38.30 -0.63
C LEU A 361 -3.07 38.70 -0.81
N ASP A 362 -2.59 39.62 0.05
CA ASP A 362 -1.16 39.87 0.13
C ASP A 362 -0.38 38.67 0.70
N PRO A 363 0.95 38.60 0.52
CA PRO A 363 1.73 37.44 0.96
C PRO A 363 1.63 37.13 2.46
N ARG A 364 1.48 38.16 3.30
CA ARG A 364 1.33 38.01 4.75
C ARG A 364 -0.02 37.39 5.10
N GLN A 365 -1.08 37.89 4.49
CA GLN A 365 -2.43 37.33 4.66
C GLN A 365 -2.50 35.87 4.18
N GLN A 366 -1.86 35.58 3.06
CA GLN A 366 -1.77 34.20 2.57
C GLN A 366 -1.07 33.30 3.57
N HIS A 367 0.06 33.76 4.14
CA HIS A 367 0.81 33.01 5.15
C HIS A 367 -0.05 32.73 6.39
N ASP A 368 -0.72 33.78 6.93
CA ASP A 368 -1.53 33.66 8.15
C ASP A 368 -2.70 32.68 7.96
N ILE A 369 -3.43 32.80 6.84
CA ILE A 369 -4.58 31.92 6.55
C ILE A 369 -4.10 30.47 6.30
N ARG A 370 -2.99 30.29 5.57
CA ARG A 370 -2.41 28.99 5.36
C ARG A 370 -2.02 28.31 6.67
N HIS A 371 -1.45 29.08 7.60
CA HIS A 371 -1.13 28.58 8.93
C HIS A 371 -2.38 28.15 9.71
N GLU A 372 -3.47 28.92 9.66
CA GLU A 372 -4.75 28.49 10.26
C GLU A 372 -5.23 27.14 9.65
N VAL A 373 -5.10 26.96 8.33
CA VAL A 373 -5.44 25.69 7.66
C VAL A 373 -4.56 24.55 8.14
N HIS A 374 -3.26 24.77 8.36
CA HIS A 374 -2.36 23.77 8.93
C HIS A 374 -2.84 23.31 10.31
N LEU A 375 -3.24 24.25 11.17
CA LEU A 375 -3.74 23.96 12.51
C LEU A 375 -5.06 23.18 12.45
N LEU A 376 -5.98 23.55 11.54
CA LEU A 376 -7.24 22.84 11.34
C LEU A 376 -7.02 21.38 10.91
N LEU A 377 -6.13 21.16 9.95
CA LEU A 377 -5.76 19.81 9.49
C LEU A 377 -5.18 18.97 10.63
N ALA A 378 -4.20 19.52 11.35
CA ALA A 378 -3.53 18.83 12.44
C ALA A 378 -4.47 18.45 13.60
N HIS A 379 -5.38 19.35 14.01
CA HIS A 379 -6.33 19.08 15.08
C HIS A 379 -7.47 18.15 14.68
N SER A 380 -7.81 18.09 13.41
CA SER A 380 -8.86 17.16 12.91
C SER A 380 -8.37 15.74 12.71
N ALA A 381 -7.05 15.55 12.59
CA ALA A 381 -6.47 14.25 12.33
C ALA A 381 -6.48 13.32 13.56
N PRO A 382 -6.69 12.02 13.37
CA PRO A 382 -6.47 11.04 14.42
C PRO A 382 -5.00 11.00 14.84
N LYS A 383 -4.75 10.68 16.13
CA LYS A 383 -3.38 10.62 16.66
C LYS A 383 -2.61 9.35 16.28
N ASP A 384 -3.31 8.24 16.10
CA ASP A 384 -2.69 6.95 15.81
C ASP A 384 -2.92 6.52 14.35
N PRO A 385 -1.90 6.63 13.48
CA PRO A 385 -1.99 6.20 12.10
C PRO A 385 -1.83 4.67 11.93
N GLU A 386 -1.51 3.93 12.98
CA GLU A 386 -1.40 2.47 12.94
C GLU A 386 -2.73 1.77 13.18
N ASP A 387 -3.72 2.46 13.75
CA ASP A 387 -5.09 1.95 13.89
C ASP A 387 -5.86 2.09 12.56
N ASN A 388 -6.25 0.97 11.99
CA ASN A 388 -7.00 0.91 10.72
C ASN A 388 -8.34 1.65 10.79
N ALA A 389 -8.94 1.78 11.97
CA ALA A 389 -10.17 2.55 12.15
C ALA A 389 -10.00 4.05 11.81
N ASN A 390 -8.76 4.55 11.89
CA ASN A 390 -8.40 5.93 11.61
C ASN A 390 -8.07 6.19 10.13
N TRP A 391 -7.88 5.16 9.33
CA TRP A 391 -7.37 5.29 7.96
C TRP A 391 -8.29 6.11 7.06
N LYS A 392 -9.60 5.95 7.19
CA LYS A 392 -10.56 6.77 6.44
C LYS A 392 -10.38 8.27 6.70
N ALA A 393 -10.12 8.66 7.94
CA ALA A 393 -9.90 10.07 8.27
C ALA A 393 -8.60 10.60 7.66
N PHE A 394 -7.51 9.81 7.66
CA PHE A 394 -6.28 10.18 6.95
C PHE A 394 -6.50 10.28 5.44
N GLU A 395 -7.22 9.33 4.83
CA GLU A 395 -7.56 9.34 3.40
C GLU A 395 -8.28 10.64 3.00
N GLU A 396 -9.19 11.12 3.84
CA GLU A 396 -9.92 12.37 3.60
C GLU A 396 -9.03 13.62 3.72
N LEU A 397 -7.95 13.60 4.51
CA LEU A 397 -7.06 14.74 4.75
C LEU A 397 -5.87 14.82 3.80
N VAL A 398 -5.32 13.69 3.37
CA VAL A 398 -4.14 13.61 2.50
C VAL A 398 -4.22 14.50 1.25
N PRO A 399 -5.36 14.59 0.52
CA PRO A 399 -5.45 15.44 -0.66
C PRO A 399 -5.21 16.92 -0.43
N HIS A 400 -5.35 17.39 0.82
CA HIS A 400 -5.24 18.80 1.18
C HIS A 400 -3.83 19.21 1.61
N ILE A 401 -2.95 18.26 1.96
CA ILE A 401 -1.62 18.50 2.54
C ILE A 401 -0.72 19.28 1.58
N GLY A 402 -0.53 18.78 0.36
CA GLY A 402 0.37 19.44 -0.61
C GLY A 402 -0.13 20.80 -1.09
N TYR A 403 -1.46 21.03 -1.12
CA TYR A 403 -2.01 22.34 -1.50
C TYR A 403 -1.88 23.40 -0.40
N SER A 404 -1.84 22.97 0.85
CA SER A 404 -1.61 23.87 1.97
C SER A 404 -0.13 24.19 2.20
N ASN A 405 0.82 23.55 1.49
CA ASN A 405 2.26 23.66 1.73
C ASN A 405 2.62 23.34 3.19
N LEU A 406 2.07 22.26 3.71
CA LEU A 406 2.15 21.90 5.13
C LEU A 406 3.61 21.71 5.60
N ALA A 407 4.51 21.30 4.71
CA ALA A 407 5.93 21.15 4.96
C ALA A 407 6.63 22.46 5.41
N GLU A 408 6.08 23.63 5.04
CA GLU A 408 6.61 24.94 5.45
C GLU A 408 6.29 25.31 6.91
N CYS A 409 5.43 24.56 7.62
CA CYS A 409 5.01 24.89 8.97
C CYS A 409 6.00 24.43 10.04
N ALA A 410 6.30 25.30 11.01
CA ALA A 410 7.20 24.99 12.12
C ALA A 410 6.48 24.54 13.41
N THR A 411 5.16 24.61 13.44
CA THR A 411 4.37 24.30 14.63
C THR A 411 4.46 22.80 14.97
N PRO A 412 4.81 22.43 16.21
CA PRO A 412 5.12 21.04 16.56
C PRO A 412 3.98 20.05 16.25
N ASN A 413 2.72 20.38 16.59
CA ASN A 413 1.59 19.51 16.31
C ASN A 413 1.30 19.34 14.81
N VAL A 414 1.65 20.35 13.99
CA VAL A 414 1.53 20.26 12.52
C VAL A 414 2.63 19.37 11.95
N ARG A 415 3.85 19.48 12.46
CA ARG A 415 4.96 18.56 12.10
C ARG A 415 4.65 17.12 12.52
N GLU A 416 4.10 16.91 13.71
CA GLU A 416 3.61 15.59 14.15
C GLU A 416 2.55 15.03 13.21
N PHE A 417 1.57 15.84 12.80
CA PHE A 417 0.55 15.44 11.83
C PHE A 417 1.19 15.07 10.49
N ALA A 418 2.16 15.84 9.98
CA ALA A 418 2.88 15.52 8.75
C ALA A 418 3.57 14.15 8.82
N LEU A 419 4.29 13.86 9.92
CA LEU A 419 4.94 12.57 10.15
C LEU A 419 3.93 11.43 10.31
N ASN A 420 2.81 11.66 10.99
CA ASN A 420 1.75 10.66 11.13
C ASN A 420 1.09 10.35 9.78
N THR A 421 0.99 11.34 8.88
CA THR A 421 0.51 11.09 7.51
C THR A 421 1.49 10.23 6.72
N VAL A 422 2.79 10.49 6.81
CA VAL A 422 3.84 9.64 6.21
C VAL A 422 3.75 8.21 6.75
N ARG A 423 3.57 8.04 8.07
CA ARG A 423 3.38 6.73 8.71
C ARG A 423 2.13 6.02 8.19
N TYR A 424 1.00 6.74 8.09
CA TYR A 424 -0.23 6.21 7.49
C TYR A 424 0.02 5.70 6.07
N LEU A 425 0.62 6.51 5.20
CA LEU A 425 0.88 6.15 3.80
C LEU A 425 1.80 4.92 3.70
N TYR A 426 2.85 4.87 4.51
CA TYR A 426 3.73 3.72 4.60
C TYR A 426 2.99 2.45 5.04
N ARG A 427 2.15 2.54 6.08
CA ARG A 427 1.34 1.42 6.57
C ARG A 427 0.26 0.98 5.59
N ALA A 428 -0.30 1.90 4.84
CA ALA A 428 -1.23 1.64 3.76
C ALA A 428 -0.56 1.08 2.49
N GLY A 429 0.79 0.99 2.46
CA GLY A 429 1.55 0.49 1.32
C GLY A 429 1.64 1.46 0.13
N ASN A 430 1.36 2.75 0.36
CA ASN A 430 1.56 3.80 -0.64
C ASN A 430 2.98 4.38 -0.52
N TYR A 431 3.97 3.56 -0.84
CA TYR A 431 5.38 3.89 -0.62
C TYR A 431 5.84 5.08 -1.46
N GLU A 432 5.38 5.21 -2.70
CA GLU A 432 5.76 6.31 -3.60
C GLU A 432 5.30 7.68 -3.05
N LEU A 433 4.03 7.78 -2.65
CA LEU A 433 3.53 9.02 -2.05
C LEU A 433 4.16 9.29 -0.68
N ALA A 434 4.37 8.25 0.14
CA ALA A 434 5.05 8.36 1.42
C ALA A 434 6.49 8.88 1.25
N ARG A 435 7.22 8.36 0.24
CA ARG A 435 8.57 8.81 -0.12
C ARG A 435 8.57 10.28 -0.55
N ALA A 436 7.73 10.63 -1.51
CA ALA A 436 7.64 12.00 -2.01
C ALA A 436 7.35 13.01 -0.88
N GLN A 437 6.40 12.67 0.00
CA GLN A 437 6.07 13.54 1.13
C GLN A 437 7.21 13.65 2.15
N VAL A 438 7.83 12.53 2.53
CA VAL A 438 8.91 12.58 3.54
C VAL A 438 10.17 13.26 3.02
N GLU A 439 10.51 13.11 1.74
CA GLU A 439 11.61 13.81 1.09
C GLU A 439 11.36 15.33 1.06
N GLU A 440 10.13 15.77 0.74
CA GLU A 440 9.73 17.18 0.82
C GLU A 440 9.85 17.73 2.26
N LEU A 441 9.41 16.96 3.27
CA LEU A 441 9.54 17.37 4.68
C LEU A 441 11.02 17.52 5.08
N ILE A 442 11.86 16.55 4.71
CA ILE A 442 13.31 16.60 5.00
C ILE A 442 13.94 17.83 4.36
N GLU A 443 13.67 18.09 3.08
CA GLU A 443 14.19 19.24 2.35
C GLU A 443 13.79 20.55 3.02
N LYS A 444 12.49 20.77 3.21
CA LYS A 444 11.95 22.04 3.75
C LYS A 444 12.35 22.28 5.21
N TRP A 445 12.38 21.23 6.01
CA TRP A 445 12.79 21.39 7.42
C TRP A 445 14.29 21.60 7.57
N THR A 446 15.12 20.95 6.74
CA THR A 446 16.58 21.18 6.72
C THR A 446 16.90 22.62 6.27
N GLU A 447 16.24 23.10 5.22
CA GLU A 447 16.39 24.48 4.76
C GLU A 447 16.03 25.49 5.84
N ARG A 448 14.91 25.25 6.54
CA ARG A 448 14.40 26.17 7.55
C ARG A 448 15.25 26.23 8.81
N GLU A 449 15.67 25.08 9.31
CA GLU A 449 16.43 24.96 10.56
C GLU A 449 17.94 25.20 10.33
N GLU A 450 18.35 25.35 9.05
CA GLU A 450 19.76 25.49 8.62
C GLU A 450 20.66 24.35 9.19
N ARG A 451 20.06 23.19 9.51
CA ARG A 451 20.72 22.01 10.07
C ARG A 451 19.99 20.72 9.71
N ASP A 452 20.74 19.72 9.41
CA ASP A 452 20.22 18.40 8.97
C ASP A 452 20.06 17.39 10.13
N ASP A 453 20.54 17.74 11.32
CA ASP A 453 20.42 16.95 12.55
C ASP A 453 19.32 17.45 13.52
N HIS A 454 18.40 18.32 13.03
CA HIS A 454 17.22 18.73 13.82
C HIS A 454 16.35 17.50 14.16
N PRO A 455 15.82 17.37 15.39
CA PRO A 455 15.03 16.21 15.82
C PRO A 455 13.94 15.78 14.84
N ASP A 456 13.12 16.72 14.32
CA ASP A 456 12.04 16.41 13.39
C ASP A 456 12.58 15.92 12.03
N VAL A 457 13.73 16.44 11.56
CA VAL A 457 14.40 15.97 10.34
C VAL A 457 14.88 14.54 10.53
N LEU A 458 15.47 14.23 11.68
CA LEU A 458 15.93 12.88 12.00
C LEU A 458 14.76 11.89 12.08
N VAL A 459 13.62 12.30 12.65
CA VAL A 459 12.40 11.45 12.66
C VAL A 459 11.88 11.24 11.25
N ALA A 460 11.89 12.26 10.40
CA ALA A 460 11.51 12.12 8.99
C ALA A 460 12.46 11.15 8.24
N ARG A 461 13.79 11.26 8.43
CA ARG A 461 14.79 10.35 7.85
C ARG A 461 14.60 8.90 8.31
N LYS A 462 14.26 8.68 9.59
CA LYS A 462 13.89 7.34 10.11
C LYS A 462 12.71 6.75 9.34
N HIS A 463 11.69 7.57 9.03
CA HIS A 463 10.56 7.11 8.22
C HIS A 463 10.98 6.83 6.78
N LEU A 464 11.87 7.65 6.21
CA LEU A 464 12.43 7.40 4.87
C LEU A 464 13.14 6.04 4.80
N GLY A 465 13.98 5.70 5.80
CA GLY A 465 14.64 4.39 5.88
C GLY A 465 13.64 3.22 5.86
N ASN A 466 12.54 3.33 6.62
CA ASN A 466 11.47 2.33 6.61
C ASN A 466 10.77 2.21 5.24
N ILE A 467 10.52 3.34 4.58
CA ILE A 467 9.89 3.39 3.25
C ILE A 467 10.80 2.74 2.21
N LEU A 468 12.09 3.12 2.19
CA LEU A 468 13.08 2.56 1.26
C LEU A 468 13.21 1.04 1.40
N ARG A 469 13.22 0.53 2.63
CA ARG A 469 13.21 -0.91 2.90
C ARG A 469 11.94 -1.57 2.37
N GLY A 470 10.76 -0.95 2.57
CA GLY A 470 9.50 -1.42 2.02
C GLY A 470 9.45 -1.41 0.48
N MET A 471 10.21 -0.53 -0.18
CA MET A 471 10.37 -0.48 -1.64
C MET A 471 11.41 -1.47 -2.17
N GLY A 472 12.19 -2.13 -1.29
CA GLY A 472 13.29 -3.01 -1.69
C GLY A 472 14.60 -2.29 -2.02
N GLU A 473 14.72 -0.99 -1.73
CA GLU A 473 15.94 -0.18 -1.92
C GLU A 473 16.90 -0.35 -0.73
N TYR A 474 17.33 -1.59 -0.48
CA TYR A 474 17.98 -2.01 0.76
C TYR A 474 19.32 -1.31 1.04
N THR A 475 20.12 -1.05 0.01
CA THR A 475 21.41 -0.34 0.16
C THR A 475 21.20 1.10 0.64
N LEU A 476 20.23 1.79 0.05
CA LEU A 476 19.92 3.16 0.45
C LEU A 476 19.26 3.21 1.83
N ALA A 477 18.40 2.24 2.14
CA ALA A 477 17.82 2.07 3.48
C ALA A 477 18.90 1.87 4.54
N TYR A 478 19.94 1.06 4.26
CA TYR A 478 21.05 0.81 5.17
C TYR A 478 21.82 2.10 5.50
N GLN A 479 22.19 2.86 4.49
CA GLN A 479 22.90 4.13 4.66
C GLN A 479 22.04 5.13 5.45
N THR A 480 20.79 5.29 5.06
CA THR A 480 19.84 6.23 5.69
C THR A 480 19.61 5.87 7.16
N ASP A 481 19.34 4.61 7.48
CA ASP A 481 19.08 4.16 8.86
C ASP A 481 20.33 4.27 9.74
N HIS A 482 21.50 3.89 9.21
CA HIS A 482 22.79 4.00 9.93
C HIS A 482 23.09 5.44 10.31
N ASP A 483 23.11 6.34 9.32
CA ASP A 483 23.48 7.74 9.53
C ASP A 483 22.48 8.46 10.43
N THR A 484 21.17 8.15 10.25
CA THR A 484 20.10 8.70 11.08
C THR A 484 20.22 8.23 12.53
N LEU A 485 20.50 6.95 12.77
CA LEU A 485 20.65 6.42 14.13
C LEU A 485 21.84 7.04 14.86
N GLU A 486 23.00 7.21 14.20
CA GLU A 486 24.16 7.85 14.80
C GLU A 486 23.88 9.33 15.13
N ALA A 487 23.21 10.05 14.23
CA ALA A 487 22.79 11.42 14.50
C ALA A 487 21.80 11.50 15.66
N MET A 488 20.77 10.61 15.71
CA MET A 488 19.81 10.56 16.83
C MET A 488 20.46 10.22 18.17
N ARG A 489 21.45 9.33 18.20
CA ARG A 489 22.21 9.02 19.43
C ARG A 489 22.93 10.24 19.97
N LYS A 490 23.51 11.05 19.08
CA LYS A 490 24.23 12.26 19.42
C LYS A 490 23.29 13.38 19.87
N GLU A 491 22.21 13.64 19.15
CA GLU A 491 21.32 14.80 19.38
C GLU A 491 20.25 14.55 20.45
N LEU A 492 19.62 13.37 20.44
CA LEU A 492 18.53 13.02 21.35
C LEU A 492 18.98 12.18 22.54
N GLY A 493 20.10 11.49 22.39
CA GLY A 493 20.57 10.48 23.34
C GLY A 493 20.05 9.07 23.04
N ALA A 494 20.78 8.07 23.51
CA ALA A 494 20.54 6.67 23.17
C ALA A 494 19.25 6.07 23.78
N ASP A 495 18.71 6.68 24.84
CA ASP A 495 17.50 6.22 25.53
C ASP A 495 16.24 7.03 25.17
N HIS A 496 16.36 8.00 24.27
CA HIS A 496 15.20 8.74 23.77
C HIS A 496 14.28 7.82 22.96
N SER A 497 12.96 7.98 23.10
CA SER A 497 11.98 7.11 22.44
C SER A 497 12.21 6.98 20.93
N GLU A 498 12.46 8.08 20.23
CA GLU A 498 12.71 8.06 18.79
C GLU A 498 14.02 7.36 18.43
N THR A 499 15.06 7.47 19.27
CA THR A 499 16.32 6.74 19.08
C THR A 499 16.13 5.24 19.29
N LEU A 500 15.31 4.82 20.26
CA LEU A 500 14.98 3.41 20.47
C LEU A 500 14.20 2.86 19.26
N TRP A 501 13.25 3.62 18.71
CA TRP A 501 12.55 3.25 17.49
C TRP A 501 13.47 3.16 16.26
N ALA A 502 14.39 4.12 16.09
CA ALA A 502 15.39 4.09 15.03
C ALA A 502 16.33 2.88 15.17
N THR A 503 16.72 2.55 16.41
CA THR A 503 17.54 1.36 16.71
C THR A 503 16.84 0.07 16.29
N ASN A 504 15.53 -0.05 16.58
CA ASN A 504 14.72 -1.18 16.13
C ASN A 504 14.61 -1.26 14.60
N SER A 505 14.44 -0.11 13.91
CA SER A 505 14.42 -0.06 12.45
C SER A 505 15.74 -0.50 11.84
N TYR A 506 16.86 -0.04 12.40
CA TYR A 506 18.19 -0.43 11.94
C TYR A 506 18.49 -1.91 12.17
N GLY A 507 17.97 -2.54 13.25
CA GLY A 507 18.02 -3.99 13.44
C GLY A 507 17.38 -4.75 12.26
N SER A 508 16.22 -4.29 11.77
CA SER A 508 15.59 -4.86 10.57
C SER A 508 16.45 -4.67 9.33
N THR A 509 17.09 -3.54 9.19
CA THR A 509 17.99 -3.24 8.06
C THR A 509 19.24 -4.12 8.08
N LEU A 510 19.82 -4.38 9.27
CA LEU A 510 20.93 -5.32 9.42
C LEU A 510 20.54 -6.74 9.00
N ARG A 511 19.34 -7.22 9.36
CA ARG A 511 18.82 -8.53 8.90
C ARG A 511 18.75 -8.60 7.38
N VAL A 512 18.18 -7.59 6.76
CA VAL A 512 18.07 -7.52 5.30
C VAL A 512 19.43 -7.41 4.61
N ALA A 513 20.46 -6.85 5.28
CA ALA A 513 21.85 -6.83 4.81
C ALA A 513 22.60 -8.14 5.07
N GLY A 514 21.97 -9.14 5.72
CA GLY A 514 22.60 -10.41 6.06
C GLY A 514 23.56 -10.35 7.26
N GLU A 515 23.51 -9.28 8.04
CA GLU A 515 24.36 -9.05 9.21
C GLU A 515 23.68 -9.56 10.49
N PHE A 516 23.30 -10.84 10.50
CA PHE A 516 22.42 -11.46 11.50
C PHE A 516 22.97 -11.36 12.93
N GLN A 517 24.27 -11.56 13.12
CA GLN A 517 24.90 -11.49 14.44
C GLN A 517 24.85 -10.06 15.00
N ARG A 518 25.11 -9.06 14.17
CA ARG A 518 25.03 -7.64 14.57
C ARG A 518 23.60 -7.23 14.91
N ALA A 519 22.61 -7.72 14.16
CA ALA A 519 21.19 -7.50 14.46
C ALA A 519 20.84 -8.07 15.85
N ARG A 520 21.27 -9.31 16.15
CA ARG A 520 21.04 -9.98 17.44
C ARG A 520 21.67 -9.20 18.61
N GLU A 521 22.89 -8.74 18.47
CA GLU A 521 23.58 -7.95 19.50
C GLU A 521 22.86 -6.63 19.77
N GLN A 522 22.45 -5.94 18.70
CA GLN A 522 21.75 -4.66 18.76
C GLN A 522 20.35 -4.79 19.38
N ASP A 523 19.54 -5.75 18.92
CA ASP A 523 18.19 -5.96 19.45
C ASP A 523 18.23 -6.49 20.90
N GLY A 524 19.26 -7.26 21.28
CA GLY A 524 19.54 -7.65 22.65
C GLY A 524 19.85 -6.46 23.58
N GLU A 525 20.67 -5.50 23.13
CA GLU A 525 20.93 -4.27 23.87
C GLU A 525 19.69 -3.38 23.94
N LEU A 526 18.96 -3.27 22.84
CA LEU A 526 17.72 -2.49 22.77
C LEU A 526 16.67 -3.03 23.77
N LEU A 527 16.52 -4.34 23.87
CA LEU A 527 15.62 -4.96 24.86
C LEU A 527 16.05 -4.64 26.31
N ARG A 528 17.36 -4.60 26.59
CA ARG A 528 17.86 -4.18 27.90
C ARG A 528 17.52 -2.73 28.23
N ARG A 529 17.56 -1.83 27.23
CA ARG A 529 17.18 -0.40 27.37
C ARG A 529 15.67 -0.26 27.64
N TYR A 530 14.82 -0.93 26.86
CA TYR A 530 13.37 -0.93 27.10
C TYR A 530 13.00 -1.41 28.50
N ARG A 531 13.69 -2.41 29.06
CA ARG A 531 13.45 -2.90 30.42
C ARG A 531 13.84 -1.90 31.52
N LYS A 532 14.76 -0.99 31.22
CA LYS A 532 15.19 0.07 32.16
C LYS A 532 14.39 1.36 32.02
N ALA A 533 13.62 1.52 30.94
CA ALA A 533 12.86 2.74 30.68
C ALA A 533 11.79 2.95 31.77
N THR A 534 11.66 4.19 32.23
CA THR A 534 10.68 4.58 33.29
C THR A 534 9.25 4.64 32.77
N THR A 535 9.05 4.86 31.48
CA THR A 535 7.76 4.83 30.79
C THR A 535 7.73 3.62 29.86
N PRO A 536 6.91 2.60 30.15
CA PRO A 536 6.90 1.39 29.33
C PRO A 536 6.19 1.66 27.99
N ASP A 537 6.97 1.63 26.89
CA ASP A 537 6.42 1.45 25.54
C ASP A 537 6.17 -0.05 25.32
N THR A 538 4.96 -0.50 25.60
CA THR A 538 4.58 -1.91 25.51
C THR A 538 4.65 -2.40 24.07
N THR A 539 4.25 -1.59 23.09
CA THR A 539 4.27 -1.95 21.68
C THR A 539 5.70 -2.08 21.17
N GLY A 540 6.56 -1.12 21.47
CA GLY A 540 7.99 -1.18 21.15
C GLY A 540 8.66 -2.40 21.75
N MET A 541 8.37 -2.72 23.02
CA MET A 541 8.90 -3.89 23.70
C MET A 541 8.48 -5.21 23.03
N PHE A 542 7.22 -5.36 22.62
CA PHE A 542 6.76 -6.55 21.90
C PHE A 542 7.49 -6.71 20.56
N ARG A 543 7.67 -5.62 19.80
CA ARG A 543 8.42 -5.65 18.53
C ARG A 543 9.88 -6.07 18.70
N VAL A 544 10.56 -5.49 19.68
CA VAL A 544 11.97 -5.85 19.93
C VAL A 544 12.10 -7.30 20.37
N ARG A 545 11.20 -7.81 21.22
CA ARG A 545 11.19 -9.22 21.62
C ARG A 545 10.96 -10.15 20.43
N HIS A 546 10.05 -9.77 19.53
CA HIS A 546 9.79 -10.50 18.29
C HIS A 546 11.03 -10.51 17.37
N ASN A 547 11.64 -9.35 17.15
CA ASN A 547 12.82 -9.19 16.32
C ASN A 547 14.02 -9.96 16.88
N LEU A 548 14.29 -9.86 18.17
CA LEU A 548 15.36 -10.62 18.83
C LEU A 548 15.14 -12.13 18.71
N ALA A 549 13.90 -12.62 18.77
CA ALA A 549 13.60 -14.04 18.54
C ALA A 549 13.85 -14.45 17.07
N ILE A 550 13.59 -13.56 16.10
CA ILE A 550 13.99 -13.75 14.70
C ILE A 550 15.51 -13.83 14.59
N ASP A 551 16.23 -12.93 15.26
CA ASP A 551 17.70 -12.92 15.23
C ASP A 551 18.31 -14.19 15.79
N HIS A 552 17.75 -14.73 16.88
CA HIS A 552 18.14 -16.06 17.39
C HIS A 552 17.92 -17.15 16.34
N SER A 553 16.78 -17.12 15.64
CA SER A 553 16.51 -18.06 14.55
C SER A 553 17.48 -17.90 13.37
N LEU A 554 17.84 -16.67 13.00
CA LEU A 554 18.79 -16.38 11.91
C LEU A 554 20.24 -16.68 12.28
N THR A 555 20.55 -16.86 13.56
CA THR A 555 21.87 -17.25 14.09
C THR A 555 21.88 -18.69 14.62
N SER A 556 21.06 -19.57 14.08
CA SER A 556 20.99 -21.03 14.38
C SER A 556 20.59 -21.38 15.82
N ASP A 557 20.13 -20.43 16.63
CA ASP A 557 19.68 -20.66 18.02
C ASP A 557 18.16 -20.86 18.07
N TYR A 558 17.69 -21.94 17.43
CA TYR A 558 16.27 -22.22 17.24
C TYR A 558 15.51 -22.50 18.53
N ALA A 559 16.14 -23.13 19.51
CA ALA A 559 15.53 -23.45 20.80
C ALA A 559 15.19 -22.17 21.59
N THR A 560 16.14 -21.23 21.65
CA THR A 560 15.89 -19.93 22.28
C THR A 560 14.82 -19.13 21.52
N ALA A 561 14.87 -19.13 20.18
CA ALA A 561 13.86 -18.46 19.35
C ALA A 561 12.45 -19.01 19.61
N ARG A 562 12.28 -20.34 19.64
CA ARG A 562 11.02 -21.02 19.97
C ARG A 562 10.48 -20.58 21.33
N ASP A 563 11.32 -20.64 22.35
CA ASP A 563 10.92 -20.32 23.73
C ASP A 563 10.52 -18.84 23.86
N MET A 564 11.26 -17.94 23.19
CA MET A 564 10.93 -16.51 23.14
C MET A 564 9.60 -16.23 22.42
N PHE A 565 9.36 -16.86 21.26
CA PHE A 565 8.09 -16.71 20.54
C PHE A 565 6.91 -17.28 21.34
N GLN A 566 7.09 -18.41 22.01
CA GLN A 566 6.04 -19.01 22.84
C GLN A 566 5.62 -18.09 24.01
N VAL A 567 6.60 -17.49 24.70
CA VAL A 567 6.35 -16.52 25.77
C VAL A 567 5.68 -15.27 25.21
N LEU A 568 6.20 -14.76 24.09
CA LEU A 568 5.66 -13.55 23.46
C LEU A 568 4.21 -13.74 22.99
N LEU A 569 3.88 -14.87 22.35
CA LEU A 569 2.53 -15.17 21.89
C LEU A 569 1.52 -15.22 23.06
N ARG A 570 1.93 -15.78 24.20
CA ARG A 570 1.12 -15.78 25.42
C ARG A 570 0.89 -14.36 25.92
N ASP A 571 1.92 -13.52 25.95
CA ASP A 571 1.82 -12.14 26.42
C ASP A 571 0.91 -11.31 25.49
N LEU A 572 1.02 -11.50 24.16
CA LEU A 572 0.16 -10.84 23.17
C LEU A 572 -1.32 -11.25 23.33
N SER A 573 -1.59 -12.53 23.65
CA SER A 573 -2.96 -13.02 23.86
C SER A 573 -3.63 -12.46 25.11
N THR A 574 -2.86 -12.01 26.10
CA THR A 574 -3.34 -11.43 27.36
C THR A 574 -3.33 -9.90 27.37
N ALA A 575 -2.71 -9.26 26.39
CA ALA A 575 -2.66 -7.80 26.28
C ALA A 575 -4.07 -7.22 26.05
N ARG A 576 -4.47 -6.23 26.87
CA ARG A 576 -5.83 -5.67 26.86
C ARG A 576 -6.10 -4.64 25.76
N THR A 577 -5.08 -4.03 25.18
CA THR A 577 -5.19 -2.99 24.15
C THR A 577 -3.91 -2.88 23.32
N GLY A 578 -4.01 -2.42 22.09
CA GLY A 578 -2.86 -1.97 21.25
C GLY A 578 -2.09 -3.06 20.51
N VAL A 579 -2.56 -4.31 20.50
CA VAL A 579 -1.94 -5.39 19.73
C VAL A 579 -2.73 -5.65 18.45
N GLY A 580 -2.16 -5.32 17.31
CA GLY A 580 -2.77 -5.59 15.99
C GLY A 580 -2.71 -7.08 15.62
N SER A 581 -3.73 -7.57 14.90
CA SER A 581 -3.81 -8.96 14.43
C SER A 581 -2.58 -9.41 13.63
N SER A 582 -1.92 -8.50 12.92
CA SER A 582 -0.69 -8.78 12.17
C SER A 582 0.49 -9.20 13.07
N MET A 583 0.65 -8.58 14.25
CA MET A 583 1.72 -8.94 15.20
C MET A 583 1.46 -10.33 15.79
N VAL A 584 0.21 -10.64 16.12
CA VAL A 584 -0.18 -11.98 16.63
C VAL A 584 0.11 -13.03 15.55
N LEU A 585 -0.32 -12.80 14.31
CA LEU A 585 -0.12 -13.72 13.19
C LEU A 585 1.36 -13.95 12.92
N SER A 586 2.16 -12.88 12.82
CA SER A 586 3.60 -12.99 12.53
C SER A 586 4.35 -13.74 13.64
N THR A 587 3.98 -13.51 14.91
CA THR A 587 4.59 -14.22 16.05
C THR A 587 4.20 -15.70 16.04
N TRP A 588 2.95 -16.02 15.72
CA TRP A 588 2.47 -17.40 15.65
C TRP A 588 3.12 -18.20 14.52
N SER A 589 3.19 -17.60 13.33
CA SER A 589 3.89 -18.18 12.17
C SER A 589 5.39 -18.40 12.47
N ALA A 590 6.05 -17.41 13.11
CA ALA A 590 7.43 -17.53 13.53
C ALA A 590 7.67 -18.63 14.58
N LEU A 591 6.72 -18.83 15.52
CA LEU A 591 6.75 -19.94 16.45
C LEU A 591 6.67 -21.29 15.73
N SER A 592 5.72 -21.47 14.80
CA SER A 592 5.61 -22.67 13.96
C SER A 592 6.93 -22.98 13.25
N ARG A 593 7.55 -21.95 12.65
CA ARG A 593 8.85 -22.07 11.98
C ARG A 593 9.97 -22.49 12.93
N ALA A 594 10.06 -21.86 14.11
CA ALA A 594 11.08 -22.18 15.10
C ALA A 594 10.93 -23.62 15.62
N VAL A 595 9.70 -24.09 15.86
CA VAL A 595 9.38 -25.48 16.23
C VAL A 595 9.81 -26.45 15.13
N ARG A 596 9.53 -26.13 13.86
CA ARG A 596 9.98 -26.92 12.71
C ARG A 596 11.51 -27.03 12.63
N LEU A 597 12.21 -25.91 12.88
CA LEU A 597 13.69 -25.86 12.87
C LEU A 597 14.30 -26.60 14.06
N CYS A 598 13.53 -26.81 15.15
CA CYS A 598 13.89 -27.74 16.23
C CYS A 598 13.60 -29.22 15.91
N GLY A 599 13.01 -29.54 14.75
CA GLY A 599 12.74 -30.91 14.30
C GLY A 599 11.36 -31.48 14.66
N ASP A 600 10.51 -30.73 15.35
CA ASP A 600 9.15 -31.16 15.68
C ASP A 600 8.17 -30.77 14.57
N TYR A 601 8.05 -31.62 13.57
CA TYR A 601 7.27 -31.31 12.35
C TYR A 601 5.76 -31.42 12.58
N ASP A 602 5.30 -32.30 13.46
CA ASP A 602 3.88 -32.46 13.76
C ASP A 602 3.34 -31.23 14.50
N MET A 603 4.04 -30.79 15.54
CA MET A 603 3.68 -29.56 16.25
C MET A 603 3.80 -28.32 15.36
N ALA A 604 4.80 -28.28 14.47
CA ALA A 604 4.94 -27.18 13.52
C ALA A 604 3.76 -27.09 12.54
N VAL A 605 3.27 -28.23 12.02
CA VAL A 605 2.07 -28.26 11.17
C VAL A 605 0.84 -27.82 11.95
N TYR A 606 0.66 -28.31 13.19
CA TYR A 606 -0.46 -27.89 14.04
C TYR A 606 -0.48 -26.36 14.26
N LEU A 607 0.65 -25.80 14.71
CA LEU A 607 0.78 -24.35 14.94
C LEU A 607 0.66 -23.53 13.64
N GLY A 608 1.21 -24.05 12.53
CA GLY A 608 1.14 -23.42 11.23
C GLY A 608 -0.29 -23.36 10.68
N GLN A 609 -1.07 -24.46 10.87
CA GLN A 609 -2.47 -24.50 10.48
C GLN A 609 -3.30 -23.48 11.28
N ASP A 610 -3.10 -23.44 12.60
CA ASP A 610 -3.78 -22.48 13.46
C ASP A 610 -3.44 -21.03 13.08
N ALA A 611 -2.15 -20.73 12.80
CA ALA A 611 -1.72 -19.41 12.35
C ALA A 611 -2.34 -19.04 10.99
N PHE A 612 -2.36 -19.96 10.03
CA PHE A 612 -2.96 -19.74 8.72
C PHE A 612 -4.48 -19.49 8.81
N ASP A 613 -5.18 -20.28 9.60
CA ASP A 613 -6.63 -20.12 9.83
C ASP A 613 -6.95 -18.80 10.54
N TYR A 614 -6.15 -18.41 11.53
CA TYR A 614 -6.24 -17.09 12.16
C TYR A 614 -6.06 -15.95 11.13
N GLY A 615 -5.02 -16.02 10.29
CA GLY A 615 -4.78 -15.04 9.23
C GLY A 615 -5.95 -14.92 8.26
N ARG A 616 -6.50 -16.05 7.81
CA ARG A 616 -7.69 -16.07 6.92
C ARG A 616 -8.92 -15.42 7.54
N GLN A 617 -9.14 -15.62 8.83
CA GLN A 617 -10.32 -15.12 9.53
C GLN A 617 -10.19 -13.63 9.89
N GLN A 618 -9.01 -13.19 10.33
CA GLN A 618 -8.80 -11.84 10.86
C GLN A 618 -8.33 -10.82 9.80
N LEU A 619 -7.62 -11.28 8.77
CA LEU A 619 -6.98 -10.39 7.81
C LEU A 619 -7.44 -10.61 6.36
N SER A 620 -7.58 -11.79 5.88
CA SER A 620 -8.03 -12.33 4.59
C SER A 620 -7.03 -13.35 4.03
N LEU A 621 -7.45 -14.10 3.01
CA LEU A 621 -6.59 -15.09 2.35
C LEU A 621 -5.43 -14.44 1.58
N ASP A 622 -5.68 -13.29 0.94
CA ASP A 622 -4.70 -12.57 0.11
C ASP A 622 -3.86 -11.56 0.92
N ASN A 623 -3.98 -11.56 2.25
CA ASN A 623 -3.14 -10.72 3.10
C ASN A 623 -1.69 -11.23 3.11
N HIS A 624 -0.71 -10.32 3.04
CA HIS A 624 0.73 -10.66 3.03
C HIS A 624 1.13 -11.59 4.18
N GLY A 625 0.76 -11.26 5.43
CA GLY A 625 1.06 -12.10 6.59
C GLY A 625 0.39 -13.48 6.52
N THR A 626 -0.84 -13.57 5.98
CA THR A 626 -1.55 -14.85 5.79
C THR A 626 -0.84 -15.71 4.76
N LEU A 627 -0.34 -15.12 3.66
CA LEU A 627 0.45 -15.85 2.65
C LEU A 627 1.80 -16.30 3.20
N LEU A 628 2.45 -15.52 4.09
CA LEU A 628 3.68 -15.96 4.77
C LEU A 628 3.41 -17.12 5.73
N ALA A 629 2.30 -17.09 6.47
CA ALA A 629 1.89 -18.21 7.32
C ALA A 629 1.60 -19.47 6.47
N ALA A 630 0.95 -19.33 5.33
CA ALA A 630 0.74 -20.42 4.35
C ALA A 630 2.06 -20.99 3.82
N LYS A 631 3.05 -20.11 3.51
CA LYS A 631 4.39 -20.55 3.11
C LYS A 631 5.05 -21.40 4.20
N ASP A 632 5.05 -20.94 5.44
CA ASP A 632 5.66 -21.66 6.56
C ASP A 632 4.94 -22.98 6.85
N LEU A 633 3.61 -23.02 6.73
CA LEU A 633 2.81 -24.26 6.82
C LEU A 633 3.15 -25.23 5.69
N SER A 634 3.26 -24.77 4.46
CA SER A 634 3.67 -25.62 3.31
C SER A 634 5.04 -26.26 3.53
N ILE A 635 6.00 -25.52 4.10
CA ILE A 635 7.33 -26.08 4.44
C ILE A 635 7.20 -27.12 5.55
N ALA A 636 6.39 -26.89 6.58
CA ALA A 636 6.16 -27.83 7.67
C ALA A 636 5.51 -29.14 7.16
N LEU A 637 4.48 -29.05 6.31
CA LEU A 637 3.84 -30.18 5.65
C LEU A 637 4.85 -30.99 4.83
N ARG A 638 5.69 -30.32 4.04
CA ARG A 638 6.74 -30.98 3.24
C ARG A 638 7.75 -31.73 4.12
N ARG A 639 8.16 -31.15 5.23
CA ARG A 639 9.10 -31.77 6.19
C ARG A 639 8.45 -32.96 6.94
N ARG A 640 7.15 -32.92 7.19
CA ARG A 640 6.39 -34.04 7.75
C ARG A 640 6.17 -35.18 6.75
N GLY A 641 6.12 -34.88 5.44
CA GLY A 641 5.93 -35.87 4.37
C GLY A 641 4.61 -35.75 3.62
N ASP A 642 3.79 -34.76 3.90
CA ASP A 642 2.51 -34.48 3.23
C ASP A 642 2.75 -33.71 1.91
N PHE A 643 3.44 -34.34 0.98
CA PHE A 643 3.99 -33.67 -0.22
C PHE A 643 2.94 -33.08 -1.15
N ASP A 644 1.74 -33.69 -1.27
CA ASP A 644 0.69 -33.20 -2.15
C ASP A 644 0.12 -31.89 -1.63
N GLU A 645 -0.26 -31.87 -0.36
CA GLU A 645 -0.81 -30.68 0.28
C GLU A 645 0.25 -29.56 0.36
N ALA A 646 1.49 -29.90 0.65
CA ALA A 646 2.61 -28.96 0.66
C ALA A 646 2.82 -28.30 -0.71
N LEU A 647 2.76 -29.08 -1.80
CA LEU A 647 2.94 -28.56 -3.16
C LEU A 647 1.78 -27.64 -3.57
N ASP A 648 0.54 -28.03 -3.34
CA ASP A 648 -0.65 -27.23 -3.66
C ASP A 648 -0.64 -25.90 -2.91
N LEU A 649 -0.26 -25.93 -1.63
CA LEU A 649 -0.18 -24.73 -0.81
C LEU A 649 1.01 -23.84 -1.22
N ALA A 650 2.18 -24.44 -1.59
CA ALA A 650 3.33 -23.70 -2.08
C ALA A 650 3.03 -22.97 -3.39
N ASP A 651 2.37 -23.65 -4.35
CA ASP A 651 1.98 -23.05 -5.63
C ASP A 651 1.01 -21.89 -5.42
N THR A 652 -0.03 -22.10 -4.62
CA THR A 652 -1.00 -21.05 -4.26
C THR A 652 -0.31 -19.84 -3.63
N THR A 653 0.61 -20.08 -2.70
CA THR A 653 1.32 -19.03 -1.97
C THR A 653 2.29 -18.26 -2.86
N TYR A 654 3.08 -18.94 -3.69
CA TYR A 654 3.99 -18.29 -4.63
C TYR A 654 3.24 -17.41 -5.62
N ASN A 655 2.16 -17.93 -6.21
CA ASN A 655 1.34 -17.15 -7.13
C ASN A 655 0.63 -15.98 -6.42
N GLY A 656 0.22 -16.17 -5.16
CA GLY A 656 -0.34 -15.13 -4.31
C GLY A 656 0.66 -13.99 -4.05
N LEU A 657 1.84 -14.31 -3.54
CA LEU A 657 2.90 -13.33 -3.24
C LEU A 657 3.43 -12.65 -4.51
N ARG A 658 3.57 -13.39 -5.62
CA ARG A 658 3.99 -12.82 -6.90
C ARG A 658 2.98 -11.80 -7.45
N ARG A 659 1.69 -12.04 -7.28
CA ARG A 659 0.63 -11.07 -7.63
C ARG A 659 0.64 -9.87 -6.71
N LEU A 660 0.87 -10.11 -5.42
CA LEU A 660 0.80 -9.11 -4.37
C LEU A 660 1.99 -8.14 -4.39
N LEU A 661 3.20 -8.70 -4.40
CA LEU A 661 4.46 -7.97 -4.17
C LEU A 661 5.33 -7.86 -5.43
N GLY A 662 4.95 -8.52 -6.52
CA GLY A 662 5.77 -8.61 -7.72
C GLY A 662 6.83 -9.72 -7.66
N ALA A 663 7.50 -9.94 -8.81
CA ALA A 663 8.46 -11.04 -8.97
C ALA A 663 9.80 -10.81 -8.24
N PHE A 664 10.14 -9.55 -7.90
CA PHE A 664 11.43 -9.18 -7.33
C PHE A 664 11.39 -8.94 -5.82
N HIS A 665 10.26 -9.16 -5.16
CA HIS A 665 10.17 -9.01 -3.71
C HIS A 665 10.80 -10.24 -3.01
N SER A 666 11.52 -9.99 -1.89
CA SER A 666 12.21 -11.03 -1.10
C SER A 666 11.29 -12.20 -0.72
N ASP A 667 10.07 -11.91 -0.25
CA ASP A 667 9.10 -12.94 0.16
C ASP A 667 8.55 -13.74 -1.02
N THR A 668 8.41 -13.11 -2.19
CA THR A 668 8.05 -13.83 -3.43
C THR A 668 9.16 -14.80 -3.83
N LEU A 669 10.42 -14.37 -3.74
CA LEU A 669 11.57 -15.24 -4.02
C LEU A 669 11.64 -16.40 -3.02
N ALA A 670 11.44 -16.13 -1.72
CA ALA A 670 11.41 -17.18 -0.69
C ALA A 670 10.28 -18.21 -0.92
N ALA A 671 9.09 -17.76 -1.33
CA ALA A 671 8.00 -18.67 -1.69
C ALA A 671 8.32 -19.49 -2.95
N GLY A 672 9.01 -18.89 -3.92
CA GLY A 672 9.46 -19.63 -5.12
C GLY A 672 10.53 -20.68 -4.81
N VAL A 673 11.45 -20.42 -3.87
CA VAL A 673 12.39 -21.44 -3.36
C VAL A 673 11.63 -22.60 -2.70
N ASN A 674 10.64 -22.27 -1.84
CA ASN A 674 9.78 -23.31 -1.23
C ASN A 674 9.05 -24.15 -2.30
N LEU A 675 8.47 -23.53 -3.33
CA LEU A 675 7.80 -24.23 -4.42
C LEU A 675 8.76 -25.13 -5.19
N SER A 676 9.99 -24.67 -5.48
CA SER A 676 11.03 -25.49 -6.09
C SER A 676 11.39 -26.70 -5.22
N ASN A 677 11.56 -26.49 -3.90
CA ASN A 677 11.82 -27.56 -2.94
C ASN A 677 10.64 -28.55 -2.84
N ALA A 678 9.39 -28.06 -2.92
CA ALA A 678 8.19 -28.90 -2.94
C ALA A 678 8.10 -29.78 -4.21
N HIS A 679 8.38 -29.22 -5.39
CA HIS A 679 8.49 -30.00 -6.63
C HIS A 679 9.58 -31.08 -6.54
N ARG A 680 10.76 -30.75 -5.99
CA ARG A 680 11.84 -31.71 -5.77
C ARG A 680 11.39 -32.85 -4.84
N ALA A 681 10.71 -32.53 -3.75
CA ALA A 681 10.23 -33.52 -2.79
C ALA A 681 9.19 -34.49 -3.41
N LYS A 682 8.38 -34.03 -4.36
CA LYS A 682 7.45 -34.85 -5.16
C LYS A 682 8.15 -35.67 -6.25
N GLY A 683 9.43 -35.41 -6.55
CA GLY A 683 10.16 -36.02 -7.64
C GLY A 683 10.09 -35.30 -8.98
N ASP A 684 9.45 -34.13 -9.07
CA ASP A 684 9.35 -33.31 -10.28
C ASP A 684 10.64 -32.49 -10.47
N ILE A 685 11.76 -33.15 -10.67
CA ILE A 685 13.11 -32.56 -10.69
C ILE A 685 13.24 -31.48 -11.78
N ASP A 686 12.65 -31.67 -12.95
CA ASP A 686 12.76 -30.73 -14.06
C ASP A 686 12.02 -29.41 -13.76
N LYS A 687 10.84 -29.47 -13.15
CA LYS A 687 10.10 -28.27 -12.72
C LYS A 687 10.83 -27.55 -11.59
N ALA A 688 11.34 -28.30 -10.61
CA ALA A 688 12.13 -27.75 -9.52
C ALA A 688 13.37 -27.01 -10.06
N TYR A 689 14.09 -27.63 -10.99
CA TYR A 689 15.29 -27.05 -11.60
C TYR A 689 14.98 -25.78 -12.41
N ALA A 690 13.94 -25.80 -13.24
CA ALA A 690 13.55 -24.64 -14.04
C ALA A 690 13.23 -23.43 -13.15
N LEU A 691 12.49 -23.65 -12.08
CA LEU A 691 12.13 -22.59 -11.13
C LEU A 691 13.35 -22.09 -10.31
N ALA A 692 14.21 -23.01 -9.84
CA ALA A 692 15.44 -22.64 -9.12
C ALA A 692 16.39 -21.83 -10.02
N LEU A 693 16.49 -22.18 -11.32
CA LEU A 693 17.32 -21.46 -12.28
C LEU A 693 16.78 -20.03 -12.55
N GLU A 694 15.47 -19.84 -12.52
CA GLU A 694 14.83 -18.52 -12.61
C GLU A 694 15.12 -17.67 -11.36
N ILE A 695 14.95 -18.24 -10.17
CA ILE A 695 14.93 -17.50 -8.89
C ILE A 695 16.33 -17.20 -8.37
N THR A 696 17.29 -18.14 -8.47
CA THR A 696 18.62 -17.99 -7.86
C THR A 696 19.33 -16.69 -8.25
N PRO A 697 19.40 -16.27 -9.54
CA PRO A 697 20.03 -15.00 -9.90
C PRO A 697 19.28 -13.76 -9.41
N LEU A 698 17.97 -13.88 -9.12
CA LEU A 698 17.18 -12.76 -8.62
C LEU A 698 17.55 -12.40 -7.17
N TYR A 699 17.95 -13.37 -6.35
CA TYR A 699 18.46 -13.09 -5.00
C TYR A 699 19.68 -12.18 -5.01
N ALA A 700 20.64 -12.45 -5.88
CA ALA A 700 21.85 -11.60 -6.03
C ALA A 700 21.51 -10.19 -6.53
N ARG A 701 20.41 -10.05 -7.30
CA ARG A 701 19.95 -8.74 -7.76
C ARG A 701 19.22 -7.94 -6.68
N VAL A 702 18.45 -8.61 -5.79
CA VAL A 702 17.59 -7.99 -4.80
C VAL A 702 18.36 -7.64 -3.52
N PHE A 703 19.26 -8.52 -3.07
CA PHE A 703 19.93 -8.39 -1.79
C PHE A 703 21.44 -8.03 -1.87
N ASP A 704 22.04 -7.97 -3.06
CA ASP A 704 23.48 -8.10 -3.23
C ASP A 704 23.92 -9.58 -3.35
N GLY A 705 24.95 -9.81 -4.19
CA GLY A 705 25.45 -11.14 -4.49
C GLY A 705 26.09 -11.88 -3.32
N ASP A 706 26.47 -11.16 -2.25
CA ASP A 706 27.11 -11.69 -1.05
C ASP A 706 26.15 -11.95 0.13
N HIS A 707 24.84 -11.73 -0.07
CA HIS A 707 23.85 -12.02 0.96
C HIS A 707 23.73 -13.52 1.25
N PRO A 708 23.62 -13.97 2.52
CA PRO A 708 23.54 -15.39 2.87
C PRO A 708 22.48 -16.17 2.09
N PHE A 709 21.29 -15.58 1.86
CA PHE A 709 20.24 -16.24 1.09
C PHE A 709 20.56 -16.42 -0.42
N ALA A 710 21.42 -15.57 -0.99
CA ALA A 710 21.90 -15.80 -2.35
C ALA A 710 22.76 -17.07 -2.44
N HIS A 711 23.59 -17.30 -1.43
CA HIS A 711 24.42 -18.51 -1.37
C HIS A 711 23.60 -19.77 -1.03
N THR A 712 22.62 -19.69 -0.11
CA THR A 712 21.77 -20.84 0.22
C THR A 712 20.92 -21.29 -0.98
N THR A 713 20.41 -20.35 -1.80
CA THR A 713 19.66 -20.71 -3.02
C THR A 713 20.55 -21.34 -4.10
N ARG A 714 21.83 -20.94 -4.16
CA ARG A 714 22.82 -21.63 -5.02
C ARG A 714 23.06 -23.06 -4.57
N SER A 715 23.11 -23.35 -3.27
CA SER A 715 23.20 -24.72 -2.77
C SER A 715 21.97 -25.57 -3.10
N ASN A 716 20.74 -25.01 -3.03
CA ASN A 716 19.53 -25.69 -3.49
C ASN A 716 19.61 -26.05 -5.01
N LEU A 717 20.09 -25.11 -5.83
CA LEU A 717 20.31 -25.34 -7.26
C LEU A 717 21.39 -26.42 -7.48
N ALA A 718 22.46 -26.46 -6.67
CA ALA A 718 23.51 -27.49 -6.73
C ALA A 718 22.93 -28.90 -6.47
N VAL A 719 22.03 -29.05 -5.50
CA VAL A 719 21.30 -30.32 -5.26
C VAL A 719 20.57 -30.79 -6.53
N LEU A 720 19.89 -29.87 -7.22
CA LEU A 720 19.16 -30.18 -8.45
C LEU A 720 20.09 -30.52 -9.62
N LEU A 721 21.25 -29.84 -9.72
CA LEU A 721 22.30 -30.21 -10.70
C LEU A 721 22.79 -31.64 -10.49
N ARG A 722 23.12 -32.04 -9.24
CA ARG A 722 23.49 -33.41 -8.91
C ARG A 722 22.44 -34.44 -9.31
N LEU A 723 21.16 -34.17 -8.98
CA LEU A 723 20.03 -35.03 -9.30
C LEU A 723 19.80 -35.17 -10.82
N ARG A 724 20.26 -34.23 -11.61
CA ARG A 724 20.25 -34.24 -13.09
C ARG A 724 21.53 -34.84 -13.69
N GLY A 725 22.50 -35.26 -12.88
CA GLY A 725 23.72 -35.92 -13.32
C GLY A 725 24.96 -35.01 -13.41
N ASP A 726 24.86 -33.71 -13.13
CA ASP A 726 26.02 -32.78 -13.06
C ASP A 726 26.54 -32.66 -11.62
N ALA A 727 27.13 -33.72 -11.10
CA ALA A 727 27.72 -33.74 -9.76
C ALA A 727 28.97 -32.85 -9.66
N ALA A 728 29.72 -32.65 -10.75
CA ALA A 728 30.89 -31.77 -10.76
C ALA A 728 30.51 -30.29 -10.67
N GLY A 729 29.46 -29.89 -11.37
CA GLY A 729 28.87 -28.56 -11.27
C GLY A 729 28.29 -28.32 -9.88
N ALA A 730 27.59 -29.29 -9.31
CA ALA A 730 27.03 -29.24 -7.97
C ALA A 730 28.11 -29.03 -6.90
N ARG A 731 29.20 -29.84 -6.94
CA ARG A 731 30.33 -29.71 -5.99
C ARG A 731 30.94 -28.31 -6.01
N ARG A 732 31.27 -27.79 -7.20
CA ARG A 732 31.83 -26.43 -7.30
C ARG A 732 30.90 -25.39 -6.68
N MET A 733 29.61 -25.46 -7.00
CA MET A 733 28.62 -24.51 -6.52
C MET A 733 28.43 -24.60 -4.99
N ASN A 734 28.36 -25.81 -4.43
CA ASN A 734 28.27 -26.01 -2.97
C ASN A 734 29.54 -25.57 -2.25
N GLN A 735 30.73 -25.76 -2.82
CA GLN A 735 31.99 -25.31 -2.27
C GLN A 735 32.06 -23.79 -2.21
N GLU A 736 31.78 -23.09 -3.33
CA GLU A 736 31.74 -21.63 -3.40
C GLU A 736 30.70 -21.05 -2.41
N ALA A 737 29.51 -21.65 -2.34
CA ALA A 737 28.47 -21.23 -1.43
C ALA A 737 28.89 -21.42 0.05
N SER A 738 29.50 -22.55 0.39
CA SER A 738 29.97 -22.84 1.75
C SER A 738 31.08 -21.87 2.18
N GLU A 739 32.07 -21.61 1.31
CA GLU A 739 33.17 -20.68 1.58
C GLU A 739 32.66 -19.25 1.84
N ALA A 740 31.74 -18.77 1.01
CA ALA A 740 31.12 -17.47 1.17
C ALA A 740 30.28 -17.39 2.46
N LEU A 741 29.50 -18.42 2.76
CA LEU A 741 28.69 -18.48 3.99
C LEU A 741 29.58 -18.54 5.26
N VAL A 742 30.68 -19.28 5.23
CA VAL A 742 31.66 -19.29 6.35
C VAL A 742 32.27 -17.91 6.57
N ALA A 743 32.64 -17.21 5.50
CA ALA A 743 33.20 -15.85 5.60
C ALA A 743 32.19 -14.86 6.20
N ARG A 744 30.88 -15.06 5.94
CA ARG A 744 29.84 -14.14 6.36
C ARG A 744 29.22 -14.45 7.71
N LEU A 745 28.99 -15.73 8.01
CA LEU A 745 28.24 -16.19 9.18
C LEU A 745 29.06 -16.97 10.21
N GLY A 746 30.27 -17.40 9.85
CA GLY A 746 31.09 -18.31 10.66
C GLY A 746 30.91 -19.79 10.26
N TRP A 747 31.88 -20.62 10.68
CA TRP A 747 31.92 -22.04 10.32
C TRP A 747 30.93 -22.90 11.13
N ASP A 748 30.42 -22.39 12.23
CA ASP A 748 29.51 -23.04 13.17
C ASP A 748 28.01 -22.74 12.88
N HIS A 749 27.75 -21.92 11.87
CA HIS A 749 26.38 -21.65 11.41
C HIS A 749 25.81 -22.83 10.61
N ASP A 750 24.52 -23.13 10.77
CA ASP A 750 23.85 -24.26 10.07
C ASP A 750 23.87 -24.15 8.53
N TYR A 751 23.94 -22.92 7.97
CA TYR A 751 23.92 -22.75 6.51
C TYR A 751 25.19 -23.30 5.83
N PRO A 752 26.44 -22.93 6.20
CA PRO A 752 27.62 -23.56 5.62
C PRO A 752 27.67 -25.07 5.89
N LEU A 753 27.25 -25.54 7.08
CA LEU A 753 27.24 -26.96 7.42
C LEU A 753 26.25 -27.77 6.52
N THR A 754 25.09 -27.19 6.17
CA THR A 754 24.16 -27.79 5.20
C THR A 754 24.79 -27.89 3.81
N CYS A 755 25.54 -26.88 3.36
CA CYS A 755 26.30 -26.95 2.10
C CYS A 755 27.33 -28.09 2.15
N LEU A 756 28.01 -28.28 3.29
CA LEU A 756 28.97 -29.37 3.47
C LEU A 756 28.29 -30.76 3.42
N ILE A 757 27.10 -30.94 4.00
CA ILE A 757 26.32 -32.20 3.88
C ILE A 757 26.02 -32.49 2.39
N ASN A 758 25.61 -31.48 1.63
CA ASN A 758 25.36 -31.60 0.19
C ASN A 758 26.65 -31.89 -0.58
N MET A 759 27.76 -31.27 -0.22
CA MET A 759 29.07 -31.49 -0.87
C MET A 759 29.59 -32.91 -0.66
N GLN A 760 29.40 -33.56 0.52
CA GLN A 760 29.71 -34.97 0.70
C GLN A 760 28.89 -35.85 -0.25
N SER A 761 27.63 -35.45 -0.49
CA SER A 761 26.75 -36.13 -1.44
C SER A 761 27.22 -35.95 -2.90
N ASP A 762 27.82 -34.79 -3.23
CA ASP A 762 28.39 -34.53 -4.56
C ASP A 762 29.66 -35.38 -4.78
N LEU A 763 30.56 -35.50 -3.77
CA LEU A 763 31.75 -36.35 -3.80
C LEU A 763 31.37 -37.82 -4.05
N ALA A 764 30.39 -38.32 -3.28
CA ALA A 764 29.91 -39.70 -3.47
C ALA A 764 29.33 -39.92 -4.89
N ALA A 765 28.62 -38.94 -5.46
CA ALA A 765 28.09 -39.02 -6.83
C ALA A 765 29.21 -39.00 -7.90
N LEU A 766 30.36 -38.39 -7.62
CA LEU A 766 31.56 -38.40 -8.47
C LEU A 766 32.38 -39.69 -8.33
N GLY A 767 32.03 -40.56 -7.38
CA GLY A 767 32.79 -41.78 -7.08
C GLY A 767 34.01 -41.52 -6.16
N GLU A 768 34.17 -40.33 -5.64
CA GLU A 768 35.24 -39.94 -4.70
C GLU A 768 34.88 -40.41 -3.26
N VAL A 769 34.64 -41.73 -3.10
CA VAL A 769 34.06 -42.32 -1.88
C VAL A 769 34.95 -42.19 -0.67
N GLU A 770 36.28 -42.30 -0.84
CA GLU A 770 37.23 -42.13 0.27
C GLU A 770 37.19 -40.74 0.88
N GLU A 771 37.13 -39.71 0.01
CA GLU A 771 37.03 -38.31 0.43
C GLU A 771 35.66 -38.02 1.09
N ALA A 772 34.58 -38.61 0.53
CA ALA A 772 33.22 -38.52 1.08
C ALA A 772 33.15 -39.11 2.50
N VAL A 773 33.74 -40.25 2.74
CA VAL A 773 33.81 -40.91 4.06
C VAL A 773 34.63 -40.07 5.05
N LYS A 774 35.81 -39.62 4.64
CA LYS A 774 36.67 -38.80 5.48
C LYS A 774 35.96 -37.50 5.92
N GLY A 775 35.50 -36.71 4.98
CA GLY A 775 34.81 -35.47 5.25
C GLY A 775 33.47 -35.68 5.97
N GLY A 776 32.75 -36.78 5.64
CA GLY A 776 31.49 -37.12 6.31
C GLY A 776 31.67 -37.46 7.79
N ARG A 777 32.77 -38.16 8.18
CA ARG A 777 33.07 -38.41 9.61
C ARG A 777 33.39 -37.14 10.36
N GLU A 778 34.23 -36.26 9.80
CA GLU A 778 34.59 -34.99 10.40
C GLU A 778 33.36 -34.10 10.60
N LEU A 779 32.52 -33.99 9.55
CA LEU A 779 31.28 -33.18 9.58
C LEU A 779 30.23 -33.76 10.55
N HIS A 780 30.05 -35.09 10.58
CA HIS A 780 29.12 -35.74 11.53
C HIS A 780 29.54 -35.50 12.97
N GLN A 781 30.84 -35.58 13.29
CA GLN A 781 31.34 -35.26 14.64
C GLN A 781 31.13 -33.77 14.99
N GLN A 782 31.41 -32.87 14.06
CA GLN A 782 31.17 -31.45 14.23
C GLN A 782 29.71 -31.11 14.52
N LEU A 783 28.77 -31.70 13.76
CA LEU A 783 27.31 -31.51 13.95
C LEU A 783 26.85 -32.05 15.31
N ARG A 784 27.39 -33.17 15.77
CA ARG A 784 27.10 -33.71 17.11
C ARG A 784 27.56 -32.77 18.22
N ASP A 785 28.75 -32.20 18.07
CA ASP A 785 29.33 -31.29 19.06
C ASP A 785 28.54 -29.95 19.13
N LEU A 786 28.02 -29.47 18.00
CA LEU A 786 27.29 -28.20 17.92
C LEU A 786 25.79 -28.34 18.27
N PHE A 787 25.12 -29.35 17.74
CA PHE A 787 23.65 -29.44 17.78
C PHE A 787 23.15 -30.66 18.56
N GLY A 788 24.04 -31.59 18.90
CA GLY A 788 23.68 -32.85 19.55
C GLY A 788 23.31 -33.97 18.58
N ASP A 789 23.14 -35.16 19.13
CA ASP A 789 22.91 -36.40 18.37
C ASP A 789 21.52 -36.43 17.70
N ASP A 790 20.52 -35.78 18.28
CA ASP A 790 19.12 -35.86 17.86
C ASP A 790 18.72 -34.77 16.84
N HIS A 791 19.64 -33.87 16.52
CA HIS A 791 19.35 -32.82 15.59
C HIS A 791 19.23 -33.35 14.15
N PHE A 792 18.26 -32.87 13.37
CA PHE A 792 17.96 -33.34 12.02
C PHE A 792 19.17 -33.32 11.07
N MET A 793 20.04 -32.30 11.18
CA MET A 793 21.29 -32.23 10.40
C MET A 793 22.28 -33.32 10.78
N THR A 794 22.43 -33.59 12.08
CA THR A 794 23.30 -34.66 12.58
C THR A 794 22.81 -36.02 12.07
N LEU A 795 21.51 -36.28 12.14
CA LEU A 795 20.89 -37.50 11.64
C LEU A 795 21.02 -37.64 10.12
N SER A 796 20.80 -36.55 9.36
CA SER A 796 20.96 -36.55 7.90
C SER A 796 22.40 -36.80 7.47
N ALA A 797 23.38 -36.19 8.13
CA ALA A 797 24.80 -36.43 7.87
C ALA A 797 25.20 -37.88 8.18
N ALA A 798 24.76 -38.42 9.33
CA ALA A 798 25.00 -39.81 9.73
C ALA A 798 24.34 -40.81 8.76
N ALA A 799 23.11 -40.54 8.32
CA ALA A 799 22.43 -41.37 7.33
C ALA A 799 23.20 -41.40 6.00
N ASN A 800 23.64 -40.28 5.49
CA ASN A 800 24.44 -40.18 4.26
C ASN A 800 25.81 -40.82 4.44
N LEU A 801 26.50 -40.63 5.56
CA LEU A 801 27.76 -41.26 5.89
C LEU A 801 27.64 -42.80 5.92
N SER A 802 26.52 -43.34 6.42
CA SER A 802 26.28 -44.79 6.39
C SER A 802 26.27 -45.37 4.98
N LEU A 803 25.75 -44.62 4.00
CA LEU A 803 25.78 -45.02 2.58
C LEU A 803 27.19 -44.97 2.03
N ASP A 804 27.97 -43.96 2.36
CA ASP A 804 29.35 -43.77 1.90
C ASP A 804 30.27 -44.81 2.51
N LEU A 805 30.14 -45.14 3.80
CA LEU A 805 30.84 -46.25 4.46
C LEU A 805 30.54 -47.60 3.79
N ARG A 806 29.31 -47.86 3.41
CA ARG A 806 28.94 -49.08 2.69
C ARG A 806 29.61 -49.16 1.33
N ALA A 807 29.60 -48.06 0.58
CA ALA A 807 30.28 -47.94 -0.71
C ALA A 807 31.79 -48.09 -0.59
N PHE A 808 32.38 -47.61 0.50
CA PHE A 808 33.79 -47.73 0.82
C PHE A 808 34.22 -49.14 1.24
N GLY A 809 33.23 -50.02 1.55
CA GLY A 809 33.48 -51.42 1.98
C GLY A 809 33.45 -51.63 3.50
N ALA A 810 33.18 -50.62 4.31
CA ALA A 810 33.05 -50.66 5.78
C ALA A 810 31.62 -51.05 6.20
N ALA A 811 31.11 -52.21 5.71
CA ALA A 811 29.72 -52.58 5.84
C ALA A 811 29.22 -52.68 7.30
N ALA A 812 30.04 -53.23 8.21
CA ALA A 812 29.62 -53.34 9.63
C ALA A 812 29.46 -52.01 10.33
N GLU A 813 30.30 -51.01 10.07
CA GLU A 813 30.21 -49.67 10.57
C GLU A 813 28.99 -48.93 9.95
N ALA A 814 28.76 -49.13 8.65
CA ALA A 814 27.60 -48.60 7.93
C ALA A 814 26.28 -49.08 8.52
N ASP A 815 26.16 -50.39 8.81
CA ASP A 815 24.97 -51.00 9.40
C ASP A 815 24.73 -50.49 10.84
N ALA A 816 25.79 -50.38 11.65
CA ALA A 816 25.71 -49.89 13.01
C ALA A 816 25.23 -48.42 13.03
N LEU A 817 25.81 -47.58 12.17
CA LEU A 817 25.45 -46.15 12.10
C LEU A 817 24.00 -45.95 11.59
N LYS A 818 23.60 -46.69 10.55
CA LYS A 818 22.22 -46.71 10.08
C LYS A 818 21.21 -47.12 11.15
N ALA A 819 21.52 -48.21 11.90
CA ALA A 819 20.66 -48.70 12.96
C ALA A 819 20.50 -47.65 14.07
N GLU A 820 21.59 -46.96 14.41
CA GLU A 820 21.55 -45.88 15.39
C GLU A 820 20.66 -44.71 14.95
N VAL A 821 20.80 -44.25 13.69
CA VAL A 821 19.93 -43.19 13.12
C VAL A 821 18.46 -43.58 13.17
N LEU A 822 18.11 -44.79 12.75
CA LEU A 822 16.71 -45.27 12.78
C LEU A 822 16.17 -45.40 14.19
N ARG A 823 17.00 -45.86 15.15
CA ARG A 823 16.61 -45.89 16.57
C ARG A 823 16.27 -44.49 17.10
N ARG A 824 17.11 -43.48 16.80
CA ARG A 824 16.87 -42.12 17.20
C ARG A 824 15.59 -41.54 16.59
N TYR A 825 15.33 -41.78 15.31
CA TYR A 825 14.06 -41.37 14.68
C TYR A 825 12.85 -42.04 15.37
N GLN A 826 12.99 -43.31 15.83
CA GLN A 826 11.93 -43.99 16.58
C GLN A 826 11.71 -43.37 17.97
N GLU A 827 12.78 -42.98 18.66
CA GLU A 827 12.71 -42.33 19.97
C GLU A 827 12.13 -40.91 19.92
N LEU A 828 12.29 -40.26 18.77
CA LEU A 828 11.73 -38.92 18.48
C LEU A 828 10.32 -38.96 17.83
N ASP A 829 9.65 -40.11 17.83
CA ASP A 829 8.37 -40.35 17.12
C ASP A 829 8.41 -39.98 15.62
N GLY A 830 9.62 -39.88 15.05
CA GLY A 830 9.87 -39.42 13.66
C GLY A 830 10.12 -40.55 12.65
N ILE A 831 9.79 -41.79 12.97
CA ILE A 831 10.13 -42.96 12.08
C ILE A 831 9.43 -42.89 10.71
N ASN A 832 8.32 -42.20 10.59
CA ASN A 832 7.58 -41.98 9.37
C ASN A 832 8.00 -40.73 8.60
N GLN A 833 8.91 -39.94 9.14
CA GLN A 833 9.41 -38.75 8.47
C GLN A 833 10.18 -39.12 7.19
N PRO A 834 10.19 -38.26 6.16
CA PRO A 834 10.83 -38.57 4.87
C PRO A 834 12.30 -38.99 4.99
N ASP A 835 13.05 -38.39 5.90
CA ASP A 835 14.48 -38.68 6.11
C ASP A 835 14.67 -40.02 6.78
N ALA A 836 13.84 -40.40 7.74
CA ALA A 836 13.84 -41.74 8.34
C ALA A 836 13.49 -42.82 7.31
N VAL A 837 12.45 -42.59 6.50
CA VAL A 837 12.05 -43.49 5.40
C VAL A 837 13.16 -43.61 4.37
N SER A 838 13.82 -42.53 3.98
CA SER A 838 14.96 -42.54 3.06
C SER A 838 16.13 -43.31 3.63
N THR A 839 16.45 -43.15 4.92
CA THR A 839 17.48 -43.92 5.63
C THR A 839 17.17 -45.40 5.63
N ALA A 840 15.93 -45.82 5.95
CA ALA A 840 15.50 -47.20 5.96
C ALA A 840 15.65 -47.84 4.57
N GLN A 841 15.35 -47.08 3.50
CA GLN A 841 15.41 -47.51 2.11
C GLN A 841 16.81 -47.37 1.46
N ASN A 842 17.84 -47.01 2.21
CA ASN A 842 19.18 -46.68 1.70
C ASN A 842 19.19 -45.63 0.58
N ARG A 843 18.37 -44.59 0.74
CA ARG A 843 18.35 -43.46 -0.17
C ARG A 843 19.05 -42.27 0.50
N ARG A 844 19.79 -41.51 -0.29
CA ARG A 844 20.51 -40.35 0.15
C ARG A 844 19.54 -39.20 0.52
N ILE A 845 19.78 -38.59 1.64
CA ILE A 845 19.05 -37.40 2.10
C ILE A 845 19.67 -36.18 1.42
N ASN A 846 18.81 -35.35 0.80
CA ASN A 846 19.20 -34.08 0.20
C ASN A 846 18.70 -32.95 1.08
N THR A 847 19.61 -32.23 1.70
CA THR A 847 19.27 -31.08 2.55
C THR A 847 19.03 -29.85 1.70
N ASP A 848 18.01 -29.06 2.07
CA ASP A 848 17.63 -27.83 1.38
C ASP A 848 17.42 -26.68 2.36
N PHE A 849 17.46 -25.48 1.82
CA PHE A 849 17.21 -24.26 2.52
C PHE A 849 15.83 -23.70 2.18
N ASP A 850 15.17 -23.18 3.18
CA ASP A 850 13.94 -22.43 3.05
C ASP A 850 14.18 -21.02 3.64
N PRO A 851 14.39 -19.97 2.82
CA PRO A 851 14.68 -18.63 3.32
C PRO A 851 13.60 -18.12 4.25
N GLN A 852 14.01 -17.61 5.41
CA GLN A 852 13.11 -17.04 6.40
C GLN A 852 12.69 -15.62 5.99
N PRO A 853 11.53 -15.11 6.41
CA PRO A 853 11.19 -13.69 6.33
C PRO A 853 12.20 -12.84 7.15
N LEU A 854 12.59 -11.68 6.61
CA LEU A 854 13.58 -10.77 7.20
C LEU A 854 12.94 -9.53 7.82
#